data_0f874be81017f879d0a0cea6e1130670
#
_entry.id   0f874be81017f879d0a0cea6e1130670
#
_cell.length_a   1.000
_cell.length_b   1.000
_cell.length_c   1.000
_cell.angle_alpha   90.00
_cell.angle_beta   90.00
_cell.angle_gamma   90.00
#
_symmetry.space_group_name_H-M   'P 1'
#
loop_
_entity.id
_entity.type
_entity.pdbx_description
1 polymer ?
#
loop_
_entity_poly.entity_id
_entity_poly.type
_entity_poly.pdbx_seq_one_letter_code
_entity_poly.pdbx_strand_id
1 'polypeptide(L)'
;MPLKYLADLWDESHAKTLDPPARLRYRSNLLGSDLRITNFGGGNTSSKLEGTDPLDGQKKQVLWVKGSGGDLGSIKVEGFATLYMDKVLALAKIYRGVEFEDEIVGLYPLCTFGNNPVAASIDTALHAFLPFPHVDHLHPDWGIALAASANGKEKMDDFNQQFGHKLVWVPWQRPGFELAMMLERAVKEVPGCDGVVLGGHGLFTWGGTQRESYLNTITIIDQIGQFIEGYRSRKSTAPFGGAKYQPHQQRQAIATKLLPFLRGSVSNQQRMVGSFTDIPEILEFINSHAAAELAHLGTSCPDHFIRTKIRPLFVDWDPSGDAAQILPAANTALAKYRGEYADYYKQHALPDSPAMRHANPTVVLVPGIGMFSFGKNKAEARITGEFYVNAIHVMEGAGHLDEGTCPAILPQSGPAADTSAFKVHSNYVALPASEAFRIEYWALEEAKIRRQPAAKELSGRIVLVVGGASGIGREVVLMAAARGAHVVVADREMDAAGKVAAEAQGIAGREAVIATKIDIRDRTAIRAALDATIAAYGGIDILINTAALFPSSPDGVISDAQWGSTLEINVTANYLLADEAAKIFDAQGIETSIVLTSSANAVVAKRGSEAYDVSKAAVSHLIRELAVTLSPRVRVNGISPATVVKGSTMFPRDRVKASLAKYKIPFDDSASDDELRTLLAQFYAQRTLTHQPIDPKDCAAAILFLAGPLAPCTTGHLIPVDGGLTEAYLR
;
A
#
# COMPACT_ATOMS: atom_id res chain seq x y z
N MET A 1 -24.42 29.28 -5.38
CA MET A 1 -23.57 29.87 -4.34
C MET A 1 -22.12 29.56 -4.66
N PRO A 2 -21.13 30.36 -4.28
CA PRO A 2 -19.72 30.02 -4.48
C PRO A 2 -19.35 28.77 -3.69
N LEU A 3 -18.42 27.96 -4.23
CA LEU A 3 -17.80 26.84 -3.52
C LEU A 3 -17.09 27.37 -2.26
N LYS A 4 -17.18 26.63 -1.17
CA LYS A 4 -16.59 27.01 0.12
C LYS A 4 -15.42 26.12 0.53
N TYR A 5 -15.54 24.83 0.28
CA TYR A 5 -14.57 23.82 0.71
C TYR A 5 -13.81 23.17 -0.45
N LEU A 6 -14.45 23.05 -1.61
CA LEU A 6 -13.84 22.51 -2.81
C LEU A 6 -13.42 23.63 -3.76
N ALA A 7 -12.53 23.33 -4.69
CA ALA A 7 -12.05 24.27 -5.69
C ALA A 7 -12.50 23.83 -7.11
N ASP A 8 -12.88 24.80 -7.93
CA ASP A 8 -13.06 24.56 -9.35
C ASP A 8 -11.69 24.54 -10.03
N LEU A 9 -11.22 23.34 -10.38
CA LEU A 9 -9.92 23.11 -11.01
C LEU A 9 -10.01 22.98 -12.54
N TRP A 10 -11.18 23.18 -13.13
CA TRP A 10 -11.38 23.04 -14.57
C TRP A 10 -10.74 24.19 -15.34
N ASP A 11 -9.83 23.84 -16.27
CA ASP A 11 -9.28 24.79 -17.24
C ASP A 11 -9.98 24.62 -18.61
N GLU A 12 -10.78 25.60 -18.95
CA GLU A 12 -11.54 25.60 -20.21
C GLU A 12 -10.63 25.68 -21.45
N SER A 13 -9.48 26.35 -21.33
CA SER A 13 -8.50 26.46 -22.42
C SER A 13 -7.89 25.11 -22.75
N HIS A 14 -7.49 24.38 -21.70
CA HIS A 14 -6.99 23.01 -21.83
C HIS A 14 -8.08 22.05 -22.34
N ALA A 15 -9.28 22.10 -21.74
CA ALA A 15 -10.38 21.21 -22.11
C ALA A 15 -10.78 21.31 -23.58
N LYS A 16 -10.70 22.49 -24.19
CA LYS A 16 -10.98 22.71 -25.63
C LYS A 16 -9.98 22.03 -26.55
N THR A 17 -8.76 21.76 -26.11
CA THR A 17 -7.75 21.06 -26.92
C THR A 17 -7.93 19.54 -26.94
N LEU A 18 -8.78 19.01 -26.06
CA LEU A 18 -8.98 17.57 -25.86
C LEU A 18 -10.14 17.04 -26.72
N ASP A 19 -9.96 15.85 -27.30
CA ASP A 19 -11.04 15.08 -27.89
C ASP A 19 -12.02 14.57 -26.79
N PRO A 20 -13.22 14.08 -27.18
CA PRO A 20 -14.21 13.67 -26.17
C PRO A 20 -13.74 12.60 -25.17
N PRO A 21 -13.02 11.51 -25.54
CA PRO A 21 -12.45 10.56 -24.59
C PRO A 21 -11.39 11.18 -23.66
N ALA A 22 -10.47 11.99 -24.20
CA ALA A 22 -9.46 12.67 -23.38
C ALA A 22 -10.09 13.69 -22.42
N ARG A 23 -11.22 14.31 -22.80
CA ARG A 23 -11.97 15.21 -21.93
C ARG A 23 -12.68 14.46 -20.78
N LEU A 24 -13.21 13.25 -21.03
CA LEU A 24 -13.71 12.36 -20.00
C LEU A 24 -12.58 12.00 -19.01
N ARG A 25 -11.41 11.62 -19.51
CA ARG A 25 -10.24 11.38 -18.66
C ARG A 25 -9.88 12.61 -17.81
N TYR A 26 -9.85 13.79 -18.41
CA TYR A 26 -9.54 15.04 -17.72
C TYR A 26 -10.53 15.31 -16.58
N ARG A 27 -11.84 15.20 -16.82
CA ARG A 27 -12.88 15.30 -15.77
C ARG A 27 -12.64 14.30 -14.67
N SER A 28 -12.38 13.05 -15.00
CA SER A 28 -12.13 11.97 -14.04
C SER A 28 -10.92 12.26 -13.15
N ASN A 29 -9.81 12.71 -13.76
CA ASN A 29 -8.61 13.04 -13.01
C ASN A 29 -8.82 14.23 -12.06
N LEU A 30 -9.59 15.24 -12.46
CA LEU A 30 -9.94 16.35 -11.57
C LEU A 30 -10.78 15.89 -10.38
N LEU A 31 -11.81 15.07 -10.60
CA LEU A 31 -12.66 14.54 -9.53
C LEU A 31 -11.88 13.60 -8.61
N GLY A 32 -11.03 12.73 -9.15
CA GLY A 32 -10.23 11.80 -8.35
C GLY A 32 -8.97 12.41 -7.68
N SER A 33 -8.68 13.69 -7.90
CA SER A 33 -7.52 14.37 -7.29
C SER A 33 -7.75 14.81 -5.84
N ASP A 34 -8.99 14.81 -5.37
CA ASP A 34 -9.38 15.20 -4.01
C ASP A 34 -10.11 14.05 -3.31
N LEU A 35 -9.51 13.50 -2.27
CA LEU A 35 -10.06 12.35 -1.53
C LEU A 35 -11.39 12.66 -0.83
N ARG A 36 -11.73 13.93 -0.63
CA ARG A 36 -13.06 14.34 -0.10
C ARG A 36 -14.17 14.15 -1.13
N ILE A 37 -13.82 14.09 -2.42
CA ILE A 37 -14.75 13.88 -3.54
C ILE A 37 -14.94 12.39 -3.81
N THR A 38 -13.88 11.59 -3.73
CA THR A 38 -13.95 10.14 -3.88
C THR A 38 -12.70 9.45 -3.33
N ASN A 39 -12.87 8.24 -2.80
CA ASN A 39 -11.78 7.40 -2.31
C ASN A 39 -10.91 6.88 -3.47
N PHE A 40 -9.67 6.49 -3.16
CA PHE A 40 -8.78 5.82 -4.12
C PHE A 40 -9.43 4.59 -4.75
N GLY A 41 -9.52 4.57 -6.06
CA GLY A 41 -10.15 3.47 -6.80
C GLY A 41 -11.67 3.39 -6.69
N GLY A 42 -12.29 4.19 -5.83
CA GLY A 42 -13.74 4.29 -5.68
C GLY A 42 -14.40 5.14 -6.77
N GLY A 43 -15.71 5.03 -6.85
CA GLY A 43 -16.52 5.77 -7.82
C GLY A 43 -16.23 5.44 -9.28
N ASN A 44 -17.07 5.99 -10.15
CA ASN A 44 -16.98 5.83 -11.59
C ASN A 44 -17.41 7.12 -12.31
N THR A 45 -16.81 7.37 -13.45
CA THR A 45 -17.26 8.41 -14.39
C THR A 45 -17.54 7.81 -15.74
N SER A 46 -18.49 8.38 -16.46
CA SER A 46 -18.82 7.90 -17.80
C SER A 46 -19.20 9.02 -18.77
N SER A 47 -19.14 8.69 -20.05
CA SER A 47 -19.67 9.51 -21.13
C SER A 47 -20.29 8.63 -22.21
N LYS A 48 -21.43 9.05 -22.75
CA LYS A 48 -22.07 8.45 -23.91
C LYS A 48 -21.65 9.22 -25.13
N LEU A 49 -20.77 8.63 -25.93
CA LEU A 49 -20.15 9.25 -27.09
C LEU A 49 -20.58 8.54 -28.36
N GLU A 50 -20.57 9.26 -29.48
CA GLU A 50 -20.75 8.66 -30.80
C GLU A 50 -19.46 7.95 -31.23
N GLY A 51 -19.54 6.70 -31.65
CA GLY A 51 -18.45 5.92 -32.22
C GLY A 51 -18.83 5.35 -33.59
N THR A 52 -17.83 5.10 -34.42
CA THR A 52 -18.04 4.40 -35.71
C THR A 52 -17.79 2.91 -35.48
N ASP A 53 -18.81 2.09 -35.74
CA ASP A 53 -18.72 0.64 -35.58
C ASP A 53 -17.64 0.09 -36.55
N PRO A 54 -16.65 -0.63 -36.07
CA PRO A 54 -15.57 -1.15 -36.90
C PRO A 54 -16.02 -2.25 -37.88
N LEU A 55 -17.20 -2.85 -37.69
CA LEU A 55 -17.70 -3.94 -38.51
C LEU A 55 -18.56 -3.45 -39.71
N ASP A 56 -19.45 -2.49 -39.42
CA ASP A 56 -20.42 -2.03 -40.45
C ASP A 56 -20.27 -0.55 -40.86
N GLY A 57 -19.35 0.18 -40.20
CA GLY A 57 -19.09 1.60 -40.42
C GLY A 57 -20.20 2.55 -39.93
N GLN A 58 -21.25 2.04 -39.30
CA GLN A 58 -22.37 2.87 -38.83
C GLN A 58 -22.03 3.62 -37.55
N LYS A 59 -22.70 4.76 -37.36
CA LYS A 59 -22.62 5.52 -36.12
C LYS A 59 -23.42 4.82 -35.01
N LYS A 60 -22.78 4.57 -33.86
CA LYS A 60 -23.40 3.95 -32.71
C LYS A 60 -23.16 4.82 -31.48
N GLN A 61 -24.09 4.79 -30.54
CA GLN A 61 -23.86 5.36 -29.22
C GLN A 61 -23.03 4.38 -28.36
N VAL A 62 -21.89 4.83 -27.86
CA VAL A 62 -20.93 4.05 -27.10
C VAL A 62 -20.83 4.61 -25.70
N LEU A 63 -21.03 3.75 -24.71
CA LEU A 63 -20.76 4.07 -23.31
C LEU A 63 -19.24 3.93 -23.05
N TRP A 64 -18.62 5.02 -22.67
CA TRP A 64 -17.30 5.06 -22.08
C TRP A 64 -17.46 5.13 -20.58
N VAL A 65 -16.99 4.12 -19.83
CA VAL A 65 -17.11 4.06 -18.37
C VAL A 65 -15.80 3.57 -17.77
N LYS A 66 -15.42 4.09 -16.60
CA LYS A 66 -14.21 3.64 -15.88
C LYS A 66 -14.19 2.12 -15.78
N GLY A 67 -13.09 1.50 -16.18
CA GLY A 67 -12.89 0.06 -16.04
C GLY A 67 -12.78 -0.38 -14.58
N SER A 68 -13.01 -1.66 -14.36
CA SER A 68 -12.95 -2.28 -13.04
C SER A 68 -11.56 -2.15 -12.39
N GLY A 69 -11.48 -1.62 -11.18
CA GLY A 69 -10.25 -1.55 -10.37
C GLY A 69 -9.33 -0.36 -10.66
N GLY A 70 -9.68 0.54 -11.60
CA GLY A 70 -8.91 1.76 -11.88
C GLY A 70 -9.18 2.87 -10.86
N ASP A 71 -8.18 3.72 -10.61
CA ASP A 71 -8.32 4.93 -9.80
C ASP A 71 -8.65 6.14 -10.69
N LEU A 72 -9.64 6.96 -10.30
CA LEU A 72 -10.07 8.13 -11.08
C LEU A 72 -8.98 9.19 -11.21
N GLY A 73 -8.20 9.43 -10.16
CA GLY A 73 -7.17 10.45 -10.13
C GLY A 73 -6.00 10.18 -11.08
N SER A 74 -5.77 8.91 -11.42
CA SER A 74 -4.65 8.47 -12.25
C SER A 74 -5.04 7.74 -13.54
N ILE A 75 -6.34 7.60 -13.83
CA ILE A 75 -6.83 6.89 -14.99
C ILE A 75 -6.34 7.52 -16.31
N LYS A 76 -5.98 6.66 -17.26
CA LYS A 76 -5.67 7.03 -18.64
C LYS A 76 -6.84 6.71 -19.56
N VAL A 77 -6.83 7.19 -20.80
CA VAL A 77 -7.90 6.92 -21.77
C VAL A 77 -8.09 5.41 -21.98
N GLU A 78 -7.00 4.66 -21.99
CA GLU A 78 -6.99 3.21 -22.14
C GLU A 78 -7.58 2.46 -20.93
N GLY A 79 -7.83 3.14 -19.82
CA GLY A 79 -8.45 2.59 -18.62
C GLY A 79 -9.99 2.58 -18.65
N PHE A 80 -10.60 3.12 -19.69
CA PHE A 80 -12.06 3.11 -19.87
C PHE A 80 -12.52 1.90 -20.68
N ALA A 81 -13.54 1.20 -20.19
CA ALA A 81 -14.27 0.21 -20.96
C ALA A 81 -15.21 0.93 -21.94
N THR A 82 -15.36 0.39 -23.14
CA THR A 82 -16.28 0.90 -24.18
C THR A 82 -17.31 -0.16 -24.53
N LEU A 83 -18.60 0.19 -24.46
CA LEU A 83 -19.69 -0.74 -24.70
C LEU A 83 -20.75 -0.13 -25.64
N TYR A 84 -21.38 -0.99 -26.45
CA TYR A 84 -22.57 -0.63 -27.21
C TYR A 84 -23.73 -0.34 -26.27
N MET A 85 -24.26 0.87 -26.29
CA MET A 85 -25.36 1.28 -25.41
C MET A 85 -26.62 0.42 -25.62
N ASP A 86 -27.00 0.15 -26.85
CA ASP A 86 -28.18 -0.66 -27.18
C ASP A 86 -28.06 -2.10 -26.64
N LYS A 87 -26.86 -2.68 -26.68
CA LYS A 87 -26.62 -4.03 -26.14
C LYS A 87 -26.70 -4.04 -24.59
N VAL A 88 -26.11 -3.05 -23.92
CA VAL A 88 -26.18 -2.95 -22.46
C VAL A 88 -27.62 -2.77 -21.98
N LEU A 89 -28.38 -1.88 -22.64
CA LEU A 89 -29.79 -1.67 -22.31
C LEU A 89 -30.66 -2.90 -22.61
N ALA A 90 -30.33 -3.68 -23.65
CA ALA A 90 -31.05 -4.91 -23.96
C ALA A 90 -30.93 -5.99 -22.87
N LEU A 91 -29.91 -5.94 -22.00
CA LEU A 91 -29.75 -6.88 -20.89
C LEU A 91 -30.93 -6.84 -19.91
N ALA A 92 -31.66 -5.71 -19.82
CA ALA A 92 -32.87 -5.62 -19.01
C ALA A 92 -33.95 -6.64 -19.41
N LYS A 93 -33.99 -7.06 -20.69
CA LYS A 93 -34.97 -8.03 -21.18
C LYS A 93 -34.73 -9.46 -20.71
N ILE A 94 -33.50 -9.76 -20.29
CA ILE A 94 -33.09 -11.09 -19.84
C ILE A 94 -32.76 -11.14 -18.36
N TYR A 95 -32.79 -9.99 -17.67
CA TYR A 95 -32.57 -9.93 -16.23
C TYR A 95 -33.68 -10.64 -15.46
N ARG A 96 -33.29 -11.54 -14.53
CA ARG A 96 -34.21 -12.42 -13.81
C ARG A 96 -34.39 -12.05 -12.33
N GLY A 97 -33.79 -10.97 -11.89
CA GLY A 97 -33.84 -10.50 -10.49
C GLY A 97 -32.50 -10.65 -9.76
N VAL A 98 -32.46 -10.13 -8.52
CA VAL A 98 -31.25 -9.95 -7.66
C VAL A 98 -30.45 -11.24 -7.49
N GLU A 99 -31.08 -12.39 -7.43
CA GLU A 99 -30.44 -13.71 -7.29
C GLU A 99 -29.54 -14.08 -8.48
N PHE A 100 -29.77 -13.45 -9.65
CA PHE A 100 -29.08 -13.73 -10.93
C PHE A 100 -28.23 -12.56 -11.42
N GLU A 101 -27.94 -11.60 -10.54
CA GLU A 101 -27.27 -10.35 -10.90
C GLU A 101 -25.86 -10.57 -11.48
N ASP A 102 -25.12 -11.53 -10.93
CA ASP A 102 -23.75 -11.84 -11.37
C ASP A 102 -23.72 -12.42 -12.80
N GLU A 103 -24.81 -13.08 -13.25
CA GLU A 103 -24.92 -13.55 -14.64
C GLU A 103 -24.89 -12.39 -15.64
N ILE A 104 -25.52 -11.26 -15.31
CA ILE A 104 -25.52 -10.07 -16.17
C ILE A 104 -24.13 -9.48 -16.34
N VAL A 105 -23.35 -9.43 -15.26
CA VAL A 105 -21.94 -8.97 -15.36
C VAL A 105 -21.12 -9.86 -16.27
N GLY A 106 -21.39 -11.16 -16.27
CA GLY A 106 -20.78 -12.13 -17.18
C GLY A 106 -21.10 -11.88 -18.68
N LEU A 107 -22.15 -11.12 -18.97
CA LEU A 107 -22.56 -10.77 -20.33
C LEU A 107 -21.94 -9.45 -20.85
N TYR A 108 -21.38 -8.60 -20.02
CA TYR A 108 -20.74 -7.35 -20.46
C TYR A 108 -19.68 -7.53 -21.55
N PRO A 109 -18.86 -8.60 -21.58
CA PRO A 109 -17.94 -8.83 -22.69
C PRO A 109 -18.61 -8.92 -24.06
N LEU A 110 -19.87 -9.40 -24.14
CA LEU A 110 -20.65 -9.45 -25.38
C LEU A 110 -21.17 -8.06 -25.82
N CYS A 111 -21.13 -7.08 -24.93
CA CYS A 111 -21.52 -5.70 -25.21
C CYS A 111 -20.32 -4.81 -25.57
N THR A 112 -19.08 -5.33 -25.54
CA THR A 112 -17.85 -4.56 -25.78
C THR A 112 -17.85 -3.95 -27.19
N PHE A 113 -17.51 -2.66 -27.27
CA PHE A 113 -17.32 -1.92 -28.50
C PHE A 113 -15.83 -1.90 -28.88
N GLY A 114 -15.55 -2.16 -30.16
CA GLY A 114 -14.20 -1.96 -30.70
C GLY A 114 -13.10 -2.87 -30.14
N ASN A 115 -13.45 -4.07 -29.69
CA ASN A 115 -12.49 -5.04 -29.15
C ASN A 115 -11.65 -4.53 -27.94
N ASN A 116 -12.25 -3.65 -27.13
CA ASN A 116 -11.61 -3.06 -25.95
C ASN A 116 -11.31 -4.13 -24.89
N PRO A 117 -10.03 -4.29 -24.43
CA PRO A 117 -9.66 -5.33 -23.47
C PRO A 117 -10.02 -4.99 -22.01
N VAL A 118 -10.48 -3.79 -21.73
CA VAL A 118 -10.77 -3.32 -20.37
C VAL A 118 -12.06 -3.97 -19.87
N ALA A 119 -11.99 -4.64 -18.73
CA ALA A 119 -13.15 -5.22 -18.09
C ALA A 119 -14.11 -4.11 -17.62
N ALA A 120 -15.38 -4.21 -18.00
CA ALA A 120 -16.43 -3.30 -17.55
C ALA A 120 -16.61 -3.39 -16.04
N SER A 121 -16.89 -2.24 -15.39
CA SER A 121 -17.24 -2.18 -13.98
C SER A 121 -18.61 -2.82 -13.74
N ILE A 122 -18.83 -3.29 -12.50
CA ILE A 122 -20.16 -3.70 -12.02
C ILE A 122 -21.17 -2.56 -12.19
N ASP A 123 -20.71 -1.32 -12.01
CA ASP A 123 -21.52 -0.11 -12.10
C ASP A 123 -21.89 0.28 -13.55
N THR A 124 -21.44 -0.46 -14.55
CA THR A 124 -21.68 -0.16 -15.96
C THR A 124 -23.17 0.07 -16.27
N ALA A 125 -24.06 -0.78 -15.73
CA ALA A 125 -25.50 -0.62 -15.90
C ALA A 125 -26.03 0.66 -15.26
N LEU A 126 -25.52 1.05 -14.08
CA LEU A 126 -25.93 2.26 -13.37
C LEU A 126 -25.72 3.51 -14.24
N HIS A 127 -24.60 3.54 -14.98
CA HIS A 127 -24.31 4.62 -15.93
C HIS A 127 -25.10 4.53 -17.23
N ALA A 128 -25.35 3.32 -17.72
CA ALA A 128 -26.08 3.10 -18.96
C ALA A 128 -27.55 3.51 -18.90
N PHE A 129 -28.21 3.14 -17.78
CA PHE A 129 -29.67 3.37 -17.60
C PHE A 129 -30.04 4.82 -17.29
N LEU A 130 -29.12 5.63 -16.79
CA LEU A 130 -29.34 7.07 -16.62
C LEU A 130 -29.35 7.77 -17.97
N PRO A 131 -30.34 8.61 -18.32
CA PRO A 131 -30.51 9.17 -19.67
C PRO A 131 -29.59 10.35 -19.98
N PHE A 132 -28.57 10.58 -19.17
CA PHE A 132 -27.68 11.74 -19.29
C PHE A 132 -26.39 11.39 -20.04
N PRO A 133 -25.81 12.33 -20.84
CA PRO A 133 -24.62 12.05 -21.64
C PRO A 133 -23.34 11.90 -20.80
N HIS A 134 -23.24 12.59 -19.67
CA HIS A 134 -22.08 12.56 -18.77
C HIS A 134 -22.56 12.32 -17.36
N VAL A 135 -22.07 11.25 -16.72
CA VAL A 135 -22.52 10.80 -15.41
C VAL A 135 -21.30 10.56 -14.51
N ASP A 136 -21.39 11.05 -13.28
CA ASP A 136 -20.43 10.85 -12.22
C ASP A 136 -21.09 10.09 -11.06
N HIS A 137 -20.53 8.96 -10.65
CA HIS A 137 -20.85 8.22 -9.45
C HIS A 137 -19.65 8.28 -8.51
N LEU A 138 -19.82 8.89 -7.34
CA LEU A 138 -18.73 9.18 -6.43
C LEU A 138 -19.09 8.85 -4.99
N HIS A 139 -18.05 8.68 -4.18
CA HIS A 139 -18.15 8.35 -2.75
C HIS A 139 -17.53 9.49 -1.90
N PRO A 140 -18.10 10.71 -1.95
CA PRO A 140 -17.59 11.84 -1.18
C PRO A 140 -17.91 11.70 0.31
N ASP A 141 -16.97 12.11 1.19
CA ASP A 141 -17.13 12.03 2.64
C ASP A 141 -18.50 12.54 3.13
N TRP A 142 -18.86 13.75 2.73
CA TRP A 142 -20.13 14.38 3.12
C TRP A 142 -21.34 13.69 2.47
N GLY A 143 -21.21 13.22 1.23
CA GLY A 143 -22.27 12.51 0.54
C GLY A 143 -22.57 11.17 1.19
N ILE A 144 -21.52 10.41 1.55
CA ILE A 144 -21.70 9.15 2.29
C ILE A 144 -22.23 9.43 3.70
N ALA A 145 -21.76 10.49 4.37
CA ALA A 145 -22.26 10.87 5.71
C ALA A 145 -23.79 11.11 5.70
N LEU A 146 -24.27 11.85 4.70
CA LEU A 146 -25.71 12.03 4.49
C LEU A 146 -26.40 10.69 4.19
N ALA A 147 -25.83 9.89 3.28
CA ALA A 147 -26.38 8.60 2.85
C ALA A 147 -26.40 7.54 3.96
N ALA A 148 -25.46 7.61 4.91
CA ALA A 148 -25.34 6.72 6.06
C ALA A 148 -25.98 7.28 7.34
N SER A 149 -26.74 8.34 7.25
CA SER A 149 -27.51 8.89 8.35
C SER A 149 -28.88 8.23 8.47
N ALA A 150 -29.30 7.90 9.67
CA ALA A 150 -30.61 7.27 9.92
C ALA A 150 -31.78 8.17 9.48
N ASN A 151 -31.64 9.48 9.61
CA ASN A 151 -32.55 10.49 9.08
C ASN A 151 -32.12 11.04 7.70
N GLY A 152 -31.24 10.32 6.97
CA GLY A 152 -30.58 10.82 5.76
C GLY A 152 -31.55 11.28 4.67
N LYS A 153 -32.63 10.55 4.44
CA LYS A 153 -33.66 10.96 3.48
C LYS A 153 -34.30 12.29 3.84
N GLU A 154 -34.70 12.45 5.12
CA GLU A 154 -35.29 13.70 5.60
C GLU A 154 -34.31 14.87 5.47
N LYS A 155 -33.05 14.63 5.85
CA LYS A 155 -32.00 15.64 5.72
C LYS A 155 -31.64 15.97 4.27
N MET A 156 -31.79 15.04 3.35
CA MET A 156 -31.71 15.33 1.92
C MET A 156 -32.86 16.24 1.46
N ASP A 157 -34.07 16.00 1.95
CA ASP A 157 -35.22 16.85 1.63
C ASP A 157 -35.00 18.29 2.19
N ASP A 158 -34.50 18.44 3.44
CA ASP A 158 -34.10 19.71 4.03
C ASP A 158 -33.00 20.41 3.20
N PHE A 159 -31.98 19.64 2.75
CA PHE A 159 -30.92 20.13 1.87
C PHE A 159 -31.47 20.64 0.53
N ASN A 160 -32.38 19.89 -0.10
CA ASN A 160 -33.03 20.29 -1.35
C ASN A 160 -33.76 21.62 -1.18
N GLN A 161 -34.49 21.79 -0.09
CA GLN A 161 -35.21 23.03 0.21
C GLN A 161 -34.22 24.20 0.44
N GLN A 162 -33.15 23.98 1.19
CA GLN A 162 -32.20 25.03 1.57
C GLN A 162 -31.36 25.53 0.39
N PHE A 163 -30.92 24.61 -0.51
CA PHE A 163 -29.99 24.95 -1.60
C PHE A 163 -30.66 25.03 -2.97
N GLY A 164 -31.94 24.68 -3.08
CA GLY A 164 -32.71 24.75 -4.31
C GLY A 164 -32.41 23.58 -5.27
N HIS A 165 -31.99 22.44 -4.73
CA HIS A 165 -31.76 21.22 -5.50
C HIS A 165 -32.98 20.31 -5.55
N LYS A 166 -32.87 19.29 -6.41
CA LYS A 166 -33.83 18.20 -6.55
C LYS A 166 -33.11 16.85 -6.50
N LEU A 167 -32.39 16.58 -5.40
CA LEU A 167 -31.78 15.26 -5.20
C LEU A 167 -32.90 14.24 -4.87
N VAL A 168 -32.73 13.03 -5.38
CA VAL A 168 -33.65 11.91 -5.18
C VAL A 168 -32.99 10.88 -4.27
N TRP A 169 -33.75 10.26 -3.36
CA TRP A 169 -33.26 9.19 -2.50
C TRP A 169 -33.56 7.83 -3.10
N VAL A 170 -32.52 6.99 -3.22
CA VAL A 170 -32.65 5.56 -3.50
C VAL A 170 -32.18 4.80 -2.26
N PRO A 171 -33.03 3.96 -1.64
CA PRO A 171 -32.66 3.19 -0.46
C PRO A 171 -31.54 2.21 -0.76
N TRP A 172 -30.93 1.66 0.29
CA TRP A 172 -29.84 0.69 0.14
C TRP A 172 -30.20 -0.44 -0.82
N GLN A 173 -29.36 -0.64 -1.76
CA GLN A 173 -29.29 -1.81 -2.64
C GLN A 173 -27.83 -2.07 -2.96
N ARG A 174 -27.41 -3.33 -2.95
CA ARG A 174 -26.07 -3.72 -3.38
C ARG A 174 -25.80 -3.19 -4.80
N PRO A 175 -24.58 -2.69 -5.08
CA PRO A 175 -24.21 -2.27 -6.43
C PRO A 175 -24.44 -3.38 -7.46
N GLY A 176 -25.07 -3.04 -8.59
CA GLY A 176 -25.35 -3.99 -9.64
C GLY A 176 -26.55 -3.61 -10.52
N PHE A 177 -27.08 -4.59 -11.23
CA PHE A 177 -28.12 -4.36 -12.24
C PHE A 177 -29.46 -3.94 -11.63
N GLU A 178 -29.86 -4.52 -10.48
CA GLU A 178 -31.09 -4.11 -9.79
C GLU A 178 -31.03 -2.64 -9.37
N LEU A 179 -29.89 -2.22 -8.79
CA LEU A 179 -29.70 -0.81 -8.44
C LEU A 179 -29.80 0.10 -9.67
N ALA A 180 -29.32 -0.33 -10.85
CA ALA A 180 -29.46 0.43 -12.08
C ALA A 180 -30.92 0.63 -12.49
N MET A 181 -31.75 -0.38 -12.34
CA MET A 181 -33.19 -0.29 -12.61
C MET A 181 -33.92 0.58 -11.58
N MET A 182 -33.51 0.55 -10.32
CA MET A 182 -34.04 1.44 -9.28
C MET A 182 -33.68 2.91 -9.58
N LEU A 183 -32.43 3.18 -9.99
CA LEU A 183 -31.98 4.52 -10.40
C LEU A 183 -32.79 5.05 -11.57
N GLU A 184 -32.96 4.24 -12.61
CA GLU A 184 -33.74 4.63 -13.79
C GLU A 184 -35.18 5.03 -13.40
N ARG A 185 -35.83 4.21 -12.57
CA ARG A 185 -37.19 4.49 -12.07
C ARG A 185 -37.25 5.80 -11.28
N ALA A 186 -36.34 5.96 -10.29
CA ALA A 186 -36.30 7.13 -9.45
C ALA A 186 -36.13 8.44 -10.24
N VAL A 187 -35.24 8.43 -11.25
CA VAL A 187 -35.01 9.58 -12.13
C VAL A 187 -36.21 9.86 -13.05
N LYS A 188 -36.90 8.83 -13.52
CA LYS A 188 -38.14 8.99 -14.32
C LYS A 188 -39.31 9.55 -13.51
N GLU A 189 -39.42 9.18 -12.24
CA GLU A 189 -40.47 9.66 -11.34
C GLU A 189 -40.27 11.13 -10.92
N VAL A 190 -39.03 11.65 -10.95
CA VAL A 190 -38.72 13.04 -10.61
C VAL A 190 -38.00 13.73 -11.78
N PRO A 191 -38.74 14.15 -12.83
CA PRO A 191 -38.15 14.82 -13.98
C PRO A 191 -37.40 16.11 -13.59
N GLY A 192 -36.19 16.28 -14.13
CA GLY A 192 -35.33 17.43 -13.85
C GLY A 192 -34.65 17.36 -12.49
N CYS A 193 -34.47 16.17 -11.93
CA CYS A 193 -33.62 15.98 -10.74
C CYS A 193 -32.13 16.24 -11.07
N ASP A 194 -31.37 16.72 -10.07
CA ASP A 194 -29.99 17.13 -10.18
C ASP A 194 -29.00 16.00 -9.84
N GLY A 195 -29.49 14.97 -9.14
CA GLY A 195 -28.66 13.84 -8.70
C GLY A 195 -29.46 12.85 -7.86
N VAL A 196 -28.79 11.79 -7.44
CA VAL A 196 -29.36 10.73 -6.59
C VAL A 196 -28.42 10.45 -5.42
N VAL A 197 -28.97 10.46 -4.21
CA VAL A 197 -28.29 9.96 -3.00
C VAL A 197 -28.66 8.49 -2.83
N LEU A 198 -27.66 7.62 -2.77
CA LEU A 198 -27.84 6.19 -2.51
C LEU A 198 -27.64 5.91 -1.02
N GLY A 199 -28.69 5.48 -0.33
CA GLY A 199 -28.65 5.14 1.10
C GLY A 199 -27.53 4.13 1.40
N GLY A 200 -26.63 4.47 2.33
CA GLY A 200 -25.50 3.63 2.72
C GLY A 200 -24.40 3.43 1.63
N HIS A 201 -24.35 4.30 0.58
CA HIS A 201 -23.46 4.07 -0.55
C HIS A 201 -22.73 5.34 -1.02
N GLY A 202 -23.43 6.24 -1.70
CA GLY A 202 -22.78 7.40 -2.32
C GLY A 202 -23.72 8.30 -3.12
N LEU A 203 -23.18 8.97 -4.15
CA LEU A 203 -23.86 10.02 -4.89
C LEU A 203 -23.74 9.80 -6.40
N PHE A 204 -24.84 10.01 -7.15
CA PHE A 204 -24.86 10.17 -8.61
C PHE A 204 -25.19 11.61 -8.97
N THR A 205 -24.46 12.16 -9.95
CA THR A 205 -24.69 13.46 -10.56
C THR A 205 -24.40 13.39 -12.06
N TRP A 206 -24.81 14.42 -12.81
CA TRP A 206 -24.66 14.42 -14.25
C TRP A 206 -24.69 15.82 -14.86
N GLY A 207 -24.44 15.90 -16.18
CA GLY A 207 -24.55 17.12 -16.96
C GLY A 207 -24.70 16.85 -18.45
N GLY A 208 -25.17 17.83 -19.21
CA GLY A 208 -25.27 17.79 -20.67
C GLY A 208 -23.90 17.92 -21.34
N THR A 209 -22.92 18.50 -20.67
CA THR A 209 -21.53 18.61 -21.10
C THR A 209 -20.58 18.11 -20.01
N GLN A 210 -19.32 17.80 -20.39
CA GLN A 210 -18.28 17.39 -19.43
C GLN A 210 -18.06 18.44 -18.33
N ARG A 211 -18.04 19.73 -18.72
CA ARG A 211 -17.90 20.85 -17.80
C ARG A 211 -19.07 20.97 -16.82
N GLU A 212 -20.27 20.86 -17.34
CA GLU A 212 -21.49 20.91 -16.55
C GLU A 212 -21.56 19.76 -15.56
N SER A 213 -21.30 18.51 -16.00
CA SER A 213 -21.23 17.36 -15.09
C SER A 213 -20.22 17.60 -13.96
N TYR A 214 -18.99 17.99 -14.28
CA TYR A 214 -17.97 18.32 -13.29
C TYR A 214 -18.42 19.38 -12.29
N LEU A 215 -18.95 20.50 -12.80
CA LEU A 215 -19.36 21.62 -11.95
C LEU A 215 -20.54 21.27 -11.05
N ASN A 216 -21.54 20.57 -11.60
CA ASN A 216 -22.68 20.07 -10.82
C ASN A 216 -22.22 19.15 -9.70
N THR A 217 -21.33 18.21 -10.00
CA THR A 217 -20.78 17.26 -9.05
C THR A 217 -20.09 17.96 -7.87
N ILE A 218 -19.11 18.84 -8.14
CA ILE A 218 -18.38 19.53 -7.07
C ILE A 218 -19.26 20.50 -6.31
N THR A 219 -20.23 21.14 -6.97
CA THR A 219 -21.15 22.07 -6.34
C THR A 219 -22.07 21.37 -5.34
N ILE A 220 -22.67 20.25 -5.73
CA ILE A 220 -23.56 19.47 -4.86
C ILE A 220 -22.77 18.92 -3.66
N ILE A 221 -21.57 18.35 -3.90
CA ILE A 221 -20.71 17.82 -2.83
C ILE A 221 -20.31 18.93 -1.84
N ASP A 222 -19.87 20.08 -2.33
CA ASP A 222 -19.47 21.22 -1.51
C ASP A 222 -20.65 21.76 -0.67
N GLN A 223 -21.83 21.83 -1.27
CA GLN A 223 -23.04 22.30 -0.58
C GLN A 223 -23.56 21.28 0.45
N ILE A 224 -23.42 19.97 0.22
CA ILE A 224 -23.69 18.95 1.25
C ILE A 224 -22.71 19.17 2.42
N GLY A 225 -21.44 19.46 2.15
CA GLY A 225 -20.46 19.84 3.16
C GLY A 225 -20.89 21.07 3.94
N GLN A 226 -21.32 22.13 3.25
CA GLN A 226 -21.84 23.36 3.90
C GLN A 226 -23.07 23.06 4.78
N PHE A 227 -23.93 22.18 4.33
CA PHE A 227 -25.13 21.77 5.08
C PHE A 227 -24.75 21.05 6.38
N ILE A 228 -23.90 20.04 6.32
CA ILE A 228 -23.44 19.26 7.49
C ILE A 228 -22.68 20.14 8.47
N GLU A 229 -21.77 20.99 7.99
CA GLU A 229 -21.02 21.92 8.83
C GLU A 229 -21.92 23.00 9.46
N GLY A 230 -23.02 23.33 8.79
CA GLY A 230 -24.08 24.18 9.35
C GLY A 230 -24.74 23.54 10.57
N TYR A 231 -24.94 22.24 10.60
CA TYR A 231 -25.40 21.50 11.78
C TYR A 231 -24.32 21.42 12.86
N ARG A 232 -23.08 21.10 12.49
CA ARG A 232 -21.92 21.09 13.41
C ARG A 232 -21.82 22.39 14.21
N SER A 233 -21.90 23.54 13.53
CA SER A 233 -21.75 24.84 14.16
C SER A 233 -22.86 25.23 15.13
N ARG A 234 -24.02 24.60 15.04
CA ARG A 234 -25.18 24.82 15.95
C ARG A 234 -25.15 23.94 17.19
N LYS A 235 -24.38 22.83 17.16
CA LYS A 235 -24.30 21.88 18.27
C LYS A 235 -23.27 22.34 19.30
N SER A 236 -23.64 22.24 20.58
CA SER A 236 -22.72 22.43 21.70
C SER A 236 -21.93 21.17 22.06
N THR A 237 -22.28 20.01 21.47
CA THR A 237 -21.67 18.72 21.77
C THR A 237 -20.47 18.48 20.84
N ALA A 238 -19.35 18.09 21.41
CA ALA A 238 -18.17 17.70 20.66
C ALA A 238 -18.41 16.43 19.83
N PRO A 239 -17.68 16.23 18.70
CA PRO A 239 -17.75 15.01 17.91
C PRO A 239 -17.58 13.76 18.78
N PHE A 240 -18.29 12.68 18.41
CA PHE A 240 -18.18 11.36 19.06
C PHE A 240 -18.40 11.35 20.59
N GLY A 241 -19.17 12.31 21.12
CA GLY A 241 -19.40 12.47 22.54
C GLY A 241 -18.25 13.11 23.33
N GLY A 242 -17.30 13.71 22.65
CA GLY A 242 -16.14 14.40 23.23
C GLY A 242 -15.01 13.48 23.65
N ALA A 243 -13.90 14.08 24.10
CA ALA A 243 -12.69 13.37 24.47
C ALA A 243 -12.86 12.59 25.78
N LYS A 244 -12.65 11.28 25.73
CA LYS A 244 -12.51 10.39 26.89
C LYS A 244 -11.06 10.33 27.35
N TYR A 245 -10.11 10.34 26.40
CA TYR A 245 -8.68 10.25 26.65
C TYR A 245 -7.93 11.41 26.01
N GLN A 246 -6.70 11.62 26.45
CA GLN A 246 -5.74 12.53 25.81
C GLN A 246 -4.72 11.74 25.00
N PRO A 247 -4.24 12.26 23.86
CA PRO A 247 -3.13 11.64 23.14
C PRO A 247 -1.90 11.47 24.01
N HIS A 248 -1.30 10.28 23.99
CA HIS A 248 -0.09 9.98 24.76
C HIS A 248 1.10 10.78 24.23
N GLN A 249 1.90 11.41 25.12
CA GLN A 249 3.02 12.26 24.70
C GLN A 249 4.11 11.51 23.91
N GLN A 250 4.36 10.24 24.25
CA GLN A 250 5.36 9.38 23.60
C GLN A 250 4.75 8.45 22.54
N ARG A 251 3.59 8.78 21.97
CA ARG A 251 2.84 7.90 21.07
C ARG A 251 3.65 7.42 19.85
N GLN A 252 4.53 8.25 19.28
CA GLN A 252 5.39 7.88 18.16
C GLN A 252 6.40 6.79 18.56
N ALA A 253 7.05 6.93 19.71
CA ALA A 253 7.99 5.94 20.21
C ALA A 253 7.29 4.62 20.57
N ILE A 254 6.08 4.70 21.14
CA ILE A 254 5.25 3.52 21.43
C ILE A 254 4.83 2.85 20.13
N ALA A 255 4.38 3.61 19.13
CA ALA A 255 3.98 3.09 17.82
C ALA A 255 5.14 2.34 17.14
N THR A 256 6.36 2.91 17.15
CA THR A 256 7.56 2.26 16.60
C THR A 256 7.86 0.90 17.27
N LYS A 257 7.59 0.76 18.55
CA LYS A 257 7.77 -0.51 19.27
C LYS A 257 6.62 -1.51 19.02
N LEU A 258 5.40 -0.99 18.88
CA LEU A 258 4.20 -1.82 18.70
C LEU A 258 4.05 -2.34 17.26
N LEU A 259 4.47 -1.55 16.28
CA LEU A 259 4.25 -1.82 14.86
C LEU A 259 4.89 -3.15 14.38
N PRO A 260 6.14 -3.53 14.77
CA PRO A 260 6.69 -4.83 14.42
C PRO A 260 5.85 -6.01 14.92
N PHE A 261 5.39 -5.95 16.15
CA PHE A 261 4.51 -6.97 16.74
C PHE A 261 3.19 -7.10 15.97
N LEU A 262 2.51 -5.98 15.71
CA LEU A 262 1.24 -5.98 14.97
C LEU A 262 1.45 -6.51 13.55
N ARG A 263 2.47 -6.01 12.83
CA ARG A 263 2.79 -6.47 11.48
C ARG A 263 3.11 -7.97 11.45
N GLY A 264 3.92 -8.44 12.39
CA GLY A 264 4.23 -9.86 12.51
C GLY A 264 2.99 -10.69 12.73
N SER A 265 2.12 -10.25 13.63
CA SER A 265 0.86 -10.91 13.94
C SER A 265 -0.08 -11.03 12.73
N VAL A 266 -0.15 -10.02 11.86
CA VAL A 266 -1.03 -10.07 10.66
C VAL A 266 -0.36 -10.71 9.45
N SER A 267 0.93 -11.06 9.53
CA SER A 267 1.73 -11.63 8.42
C SER A 267 1.81 -13.16 8.42
N ASN A 268 0.96 -13.85 9.16
CA ASN A 268 1.03 -15.31 9.35
C ASN A 268 0.70 -16.14 8.11
N GLN A 269 -0.09 -15.62 7.17
CA GLN A 269 -0.44 -16.29 5.90
C GLN A 269 0.21 -15.61 4.68
N GLN A 270 0.33 -14.30 4.73
CA GLN A 270 0.93 -13.48 3.69
C GLN A 270 1.74 -12.36 4.35
N ARG A 271 2.93 -12.08 3.82
CA ARG A 271 3.71 -10.95 4.31
C ARG A 271 2.97 -9.64 4.07
N MET A 272 2.83 -8.85 5.12
CA MET A 272 2.16 -7.56 5.09
C MET A 272 3.16 -6.43 5.35
N VAL A 273 2.85 -5.27 4.82
CA VAL A 273 3.55 -4.01 5.10
C VAL A 273 2.64 -3.18 6.00
N GLY A 274 3.21 -2.50 6.98
CA GLY A 274 2.49 -1.66 7.93
C GLY A 274 2.64 -0.16 7.61
N SER A 275 1.63 0.59 8.02
CA SER A 275 1.64 2.05 8.08
C SER A 275 1.08 2.50 9.42
N PHE A 276 1.59 3.60 9.94
CA PHE A 276 1.10 4.24 11.15
C PHE A 276 0.72 5.69 10.85
N THR A 277 -0.36 6.17 11.47
CA THR A 277 -0.81 7.55 11.39
C THR A 277 -1.48 7.99 12.69
N ASP A 278 -1.20 9.23 13.12
CA ASP A 278 -1.73 9.88 14.31
C ASP A 278 -2.20 11.31 13.99
N ILE A 279 -2.81 11.48 12.81
CA ILE A 279 -3.40 12.76 12.39
C ILE A 279 -4.54 13.18 13.34
N PRO A 280 -4.87 14.47 13.41
CA PRO A 280 -5.86 15.00 14.37
C PRO A 280 -7.19 14.26 14.35
N GLU A 281 -7.73 13.96 13.17
CA GLU A 281 -9.02 13.30 12.97
C GLU A 281 -9.04 11.89 13.59
N ILE A 282 -7.95 11.15 13.44
CA ILE A 282 -7.80 9.83 14.05
C ILE A 282 -7.69 9.95 15.57
N LEU A 283 -6.86 10.88 16.06
CA LEU A 283 -6.69 11.08 17.49
C LEU A 283 -7.98 11.55 18.17
N GLU A 284 -8.75 12.41 17.52
CA GLU A 284 -10.06 12.83 18.00
C GLU A 284 -11.01 11.63 18.11
N PHE A 285 -11.11 10.83 17.06
CA PHE A 285 -11.97 9.64 17.03
C PHE A 285 -11.58 8.61 18.10
N ILE A 286 -10.35 8.09 18.07
CA ILE A 286 -9.93 6.97 18.94
C ILE A 286 -9.92 7.31 20.44
N ASN A 287 -9.83 8.60 20.76
CA ASN A 287 -9.82 9.09 22.15
C ASN A 287 -11.22 9.53 22.63
N SER A 288 -12.26 9.37 21.84
CA SER A 288 -13.61 9.80 22.15
C SER A 288 -14.39 8.77 22.98
N HIS A 289 -15.53 9.21 23.55
CA HIS A 289 -16.42 8.33 24.29
C HIS A 289 -17.08 7.27 23.40
N ALA A 290 -17.44 7.60 22.16
CA ALA A 290 -18.12 6.70 21.24
C ALA A 290 -17.18 5.78 20.41
N ALA A 291 -15.86 5.97 20.51
CA ALA A 291 -14.89 5.30 19.64
C ALA A 291 -15.02 3.78 19.56
N ALA A 292 -15.12 3.12 20.73
CA ALA A 292 -15.18 1.67 20.80
C ALA A 292 -16.49 1.12 20.16
N GLU A 293 -17.62 1.78 20.39
CA GLU A 293 -18.91 1.38 19.85
C GLU A 293 -18.96 1.59 18.33
N LEU A 294 -18.56 2.76 17.85
CA LEU A 294 -18.52 3.08 16.42
C LEU A 294 -17.54 2.17 15.66
N ALA A 295 -16.37 1.91 16.22
CA ALA A 295 -15.39 0.97 15.64
C ALA A 295 -15.97 -0.46 15.55
N HIS A 296 -16.72 -0.90 16.59
CA HIS A 296 -17.37 -2.21 16.60
C HIS A 296 -18.56 -2.30 15.66
N LEU A 297 -19.25 -1.20 15.43
CA LEU A 297 -20.40 -1.12 14.53
C LEU A 297 -20.00 -1.46 13.09
N GLY A 298 -18.84 -1.01 12.67
CA GLY A 298 -18.32 -1.22 11.32
C GLY A 298 -18.55 -0.04 10.38
N THR A 299 -18.28 -0.26 9.11
CA THR A 299 -18.36 0.77 8.06
C THR A 299 -19.67 0.68 7.27
N SER A 300 -19.95 1.66 6.40
CA SER A 300 -21.20 1.75 5.64
C SER A 300 -21.00 1.64 4.12
N CYS A 301 -20.02 2.30 3.53
CA CYS A 301 -19.83 2.34 2.08
C CYS A 301 -19.27 1.02 1.53
N PRO A 302 -19.74 0.52 0.35
CA PRO A 302 -19.24 -0.71 -0.26
C PRO A 302 -17.73 -0.77 -0.42
N ASP A 303 -17.08 0.31 -0.81
CA ASP A 303 -15.63 0.40 -0.99
C ASP A 303 -14.85 0.08 0.29
N HIS A 304 -15.40 0.39 1.45
CA HIS A 304 -14.73 0.17 2.73
C HIS A 304 -14.46 -1.31 2.98
N PHE A 305 -15.45 -2.20 2.75
CA PHE A 305 -15.37 -3.62 3.14
C PHE A 305 -14.23 -4.37 2.44
N ILE A 306 -13.91 -4.00 1.21
CA ILE A 306 -12.81 -4.62 0.46
C ILE A 306 -11.45 -4.26 1.06
N ARG A 307 -11.31 -3.08 1.67
CA ARG A 307 -10.06 -2.53 2.21
C ARG A 307 -9.94 -2.69 3.72
N THR A 308 -10.95 -2.25 4.46
CA THR A 308 -10.92 -2.22 5.94
C THR A 308 -11.57 -3.44 6.57
N LYS A 309 -12.14 -4.36 5.76
CA LYS A 309 -13.04 -5.42 6.20
C LYS A 309 -14.29 -4.84 6.87
N ILE A 310 -15.14 -5.71 7.47
CA ILE A 310 -16.35 -5.26 8.14
C ILE A 310 -16.09 -4.23 9.25
N ARG A 311 -14.94 -4.34 9.96
CA ARG A 311 -14.56 -3.42 11.04
C ARG A 311 -13.07 -3.45 11.34
N PRO A 312 -12.51 -2.42 11.99
CA PRO A 312 -11.16 -2.43 12.51
C PRO A 312 -11.06 -3.27 13.79
N LEU A 313 -9.84 -3.57 14.20
CA LEU A 313 -9.54 -3.99 15.56
C LEU A 313 -9.41 -2.74 16.44
N PHE A 314 -10.22 -2.62 17.48
CA PHE A 314 -10.07 -1.62 18.53
C PHE A 314 -9.37 -2.28 19.74
N VAL A 315 -8.24 -1.72 20.18
CA VAL A 315 -7.50 -2.24 21.34
C VAL A 315 -8.07 -1.60 22.60
N ASP A 316 -8.64 -2.41 23.47
CA ASP A 316 -9.17 -1.94 24.76
C ASP A 316 -7.99 -1.74 25.72
N TRP A 317 -7.48 -0.52 25.75
CA TRP A 317 -6.39 -0.07 26.59
C TRP A 317 -6.64 1.36 27.07
N ASP A 318 -6.28 1.66 28.33
CA ASP A 318 -6.36 3.00 28.89
C ASP A 318 -5.04 3.75 28.73
N PRO A 319 -4.98 4.84 27.95
CA PRO A 319 -3.77 5.62 27.73
C PRO A 319 -3.19 6.29 28.99
N SER A 320 -3.94 6.39 30.09
CA SER A 320 -3.44 6.88 31.37
C SER A 320 -2.71 5.80 32.18
N GLY A 321 -2.80 4.53 31.75
CA GLY A 321 -2.16 3.39 32.39
C GLY A 321 -0.74 3.13 31.93
N ASP A 322 -0.19 1.99 32.37
CA ASP A 322 1.17 1.57 31.99
C ASP A 322 1.24 1.15 30.51
N ALA A 323 2.10 1.81 29.73
CA ALA A 323 2.34 1.49 28.32
C ALA A 323 2.82 0.04 28.09
N ALA A 324 3.38 -0.63 29.08
CA ALA A 324 3.74 -2.06 29.01
C ALA A 324 2.52 -2.96 28.81
N GLN A 325 1.32 -2.52 29.18
CA GLN A 325 0.08 -3.27 29.01
C GLN A 325 -0.49 -3.23 27.58
N ILE A 326 0.02 -2.36 26.69
CA ILE A 326 -0.46 -2.26 25.31
C ILE A 326 -0.27 -3.59 24.55
N LEU A 327 0.90 -4.21 24.64
CA LEU A 327 1.20 -5.47 23.95
C LEU A 327 0.29 -6.62 24.41
N PRO A 328 0.11 -6.88 25.70
CA PRO A 328 -0.86 -7.86 26.19
C PRO A 328 -2.30 -7.56 25.73
N ALA A 329 -2.74 -6.30 25.82
CA ALA A 329 -4.06 -5.89 25.39
C ALA A 329 -4.27 -6.13 23.87
N ALA A 330 -3.28 -5.73 23.05
CA ALA A 330 -3.32 -5.94 21.60
C ALA A 330 -3.35 -7.43 21.25
N ASN A 331 -2.58 -8.27 21.93
CA ASN A 331 -2.57 -9.72 21.70
C ASN A 331 -3.94 -10.36 22.02
N THR A 332 -4.54 -9.98 23.14
CA THR A 332 -5.88 -10.43 23.55
C THR A 332 -6.94 -9.99 22.53
N ALA A 333 -6.89 -8.71 22.13
CA ALA A 333 -7.80 -8.14 21.14
C ALA A 333 -7.68 -8.83 19.76
N LEU A 334 -6.45 -9.15 19.32
CA LEU A 334 -6.19 -9.89 18.08
C LEU A 334 -6.80 -11.30 18.10
N ALA A 335 -6.63 -12.03 19.22
CA ALA A 335 -7.20 -13.37 19.35
C ALA A 335 -8.74 -13.33 19.30
N LYS A 336 -9.36 -12.38 20.02
CA LYS A 336 -10.82 -12.16 20.01
C LYS A 336 -11.31 -11.79 18.59
N TYR A 337 -10.67 -10.82 17.94
CA TYR A 337 -11.02 -10.38 16.59
C TYR A 337 -11.02 -11.53 15.58
N ARG A 338 -10.01 -12.38 15.63
CA ARG A 338 -9.90 -13.55 14.72
C ARG A 338 -11.04 -14.53 14.90
N GLY A 339 -11.43 -14.80 16.14
CA GLY A 339 -12.58 -15.64 16.45
C GLY A 339 -13.89 -15.06 15.90
N GLU A 340 -14.17 -13.80 16.23
CA GLU A 340 -15.35 -13.09 15.77
C GLU A 340 -15.43 -12.96 14.25
N TYR A 341 -14.29 -12.73 13.58
CA TYR A 341 -14.24 -12.66 12.12
C TYR A 341 -14.47 -14.03 11.47
N ALA A 342 -13.93 -15.10 12.05
CA ALA A 342 -14.18 -16.46 11.58
C ALA A 342 -15.64 -16.88 11.74
N ASP A 343 -16.27 -16.46 12.84
CA ASP A 343 -17.71 -16.69 13.07
C ASP A 343 -18.57 -15.87 12.11
N TYR A 344 -18.23 -14.60 11.86
CA TYR A 344 -18.86 -13.76 10.83
C TYR A 344 -18.80 -14.44 9.45
N TYR A 345 -17.63 -14.98 9.05
CA TYR A 345 -17.52 -15.72 7.80
C TYR A 345 -18.41 -16.95 7.76
N LYS A 346 -18.38 -17.80 8.79
CA LYS A 346 -19.20 -19.02 8.86
C LYS A 346 -20.71 -18.74 8.82
N GLN A 347 -21.12 -17.64 9.46
CA GLN A 347 -22.55 -17.27 9.57
C GLN A 347 -23.12 -16.79 8.25
N HIS A 348 -22.30 -16.15 7.40
CA HIS A 348 -22.78 -15.48 6.19
C HIS A 348 -22.30 -16.11 4.87
N ALA A 349 -21.37 -17.08 4.91
CA ALA A 349 -20.88 -17.75 3.72
C ALA A 349 -22.00 -18.51 2.98
N LEU A 350 -22.04 -18.30 1.66
CA LEU A 350 -22.89 -19.01 0.72
C LEU A 350 -22.13 -20.17 0.08
N PRO A 351 -22.81 -21.16 -0.54
CA PRO A 351 -22.11 -22.30 -1.16
C PRO A 351 -21.07 -21.94 -2.22
N ASP A 352 -21.25 -20.82 -2.89
CA ASP A 352 -20.38 -20.28 -3.94
C ASP A 352 -19.43 -19.17 -3.45
N SER A 353 -19.47 -18.83 -2.16
CA SER A 353 -18.60 -17.80 -1.59
C SER A 353 -17.11 -18.20 -1.72
N PRO A 354 -16.24 -17.25 -2.09
CA PRO A 354 -14.80 -17.46 -2.01
C PRO A 354 -14.36 -17.89 -0.62
N ALA A 355 -13.33 -18.73 -0.53
CA ALA A 355 -12.78 -19.14 0.76
C ALA A 355 -12.28 -17.94 1.58
N MET A 356 -12.39 -18.05 2.91
CA MET A 356 -11.90 -17.00 3.82
C MET A 356 -10.41 -16.75 3.58
N ARG A 357 -10.05 -15.50 3.25
CA ARG A 357 -8.67 -15.12 2.96
C ARG A 357 -7.77 -15.20 4.19
N HIS A 358 -8.08 -14.47 5.22
CA HIS A 358 -7.44 -14.51 6.55
C HIS A 358 -8.33 -13.78 7.57
N ALA A 359 -8.25 -14.20 8.83
CA ALA A 359 -9.03 -13.59 9.91
C ALA A 359 -8.34 -12.35 10.56
N ASN A 360 -7.19 -11.92 10.06
CA ASN A 360 -6.46 -10.79 10.65
C ASN A 360 -7.11 -9.45 10.29
N PRO A 361 -7.06 -8.43 11.18
CA PRO A 361 -7.49 -7.08 10.87
C PRO A 361 -6.56 -6.41 9.85
N THR A 362 -7.09 -5.51 9.04
CA THR A 362 -6.33 -4.62 8.16
C THR A 362 -6.12 -3.24 8.77
N VAL A 363 -6.93 -2.88 9.77
CA VAL A 363 -6.85 -1.64 10.54
C VAL A 363 -6.87 -1.96 12.03
N VAL A 364 -5.97 -1.34 12.79
CA VAL A 364 -5.88 -1.45 14.26
C VAL A 364 -5.88 -0.06 14.86
N LEU A 365 -6.81 0.19 15.77
CA LEU A 365 -6.99 1.46 16.48
C LEU A 365 -6.51 1.29 17.93
N VAL A 366 -5.61 2.18 18.37
CA VAL A 366 -5.09 2.15 19.74
C VAL A 366 -5.33 3.51 20.38
N PRO A 367 -6.23 3.62 21.37
CA PRO A 367 -6.48 4.86 22.10
C PRO A 367 -5.18 5.51 22.59
N GLY A 368 -5.10 6.82 22.52
CA GLY A 368 -3.92 7.59 22.90
C GLY A 368 -2.73 7.51 21.94
N ILE A 369 -2.69 6.53 21.06
CA ILE A 369 -1.53 6.26 20.18
C ILE A 369 -1.83 6.67 18.73
N GLY A 370 -2.78 6.02 18.07
CA GLY A 370 -3.06 6.24 16.66
C GLY A 370 -3.66 5.03 15.97
N MET A 371 -3.60 5.05 14.64
CA MET A 371 -4.08 4.00 13.76
C MET A 371 -2.93 3.30 13.04
N PHE A 372 -2.98 1.98 13.00
CA PHE A 372 -2.11 1.13 12.20
C PHE A 372 -2.93 0.51 11.07
N SER A 373 -2.39 0.52 9.86
CA SER A 373 -3.02 -0.09 8.70
C SER A 373 -2.05 -1.01 7.96
N PHE A 374 -2.57 -2.06 7.34
CA PHE A 374 -1.79 -3.14 6.74
C PHE A 374 -2.25 -3.42 5.31
N GLY A 375 -1.30 -3.75 4.44
CA GLY A 375 -1.54 -4.12 3.05
C GLY A 375 -0.40 -4.98 2.51
N LYS A 376 -0.55 -5.53 1.31
CA LYS A 376 0.46 -6.35 0.62
C LYS A 376 1.72 -5.55 0.24
N ASN A 377 1.57 -4.24 0.16
CA ASN A 377 2.64 -3.27 -0.11
C ASN A 377 2.32 -1.95 0.59
N LYS A 378 3.28 -0.99 0.56
CA LYS A 378 3.12 0.29 1.26
C LYS A 378 1.94 1.11 0.74
N ALA A 379 1.72 1.15 -0.57
CA ALA A 379 0.59 1.88 -1.16
C ALA A 379 -0.75 1.30 -0.66
N GLU A 380 -0.91 -0.02 -0.65
CA GLU A 380 -2.12 -0.68 -0.15
C GLU A 380 -2.31 -0.43 1.36
N ALA A 381 -1.25 -0.49 2.17
CA ALA A 381 -1.33 -0.19 3.60
C ALA A 381 -1.78 1.26 3.85
N ARG A 382 -1.22 2.23 3.12
CA ARG A 382 -1.62 3.64 3.18
C ARG A 382 -3.08 3.82 2.77
N ILE A 383 -3.47 3.28 1.62
CA ILE A 383 -4.84 3.35 1.08
C ILE A 383 -5.84 2.75 2.08
N THR A 384 -5.51 1.61 2.70
CA THR A 384 -6.36 1.01 3.75
C THR A 384 -6.60 1.99 4.91
N GLY A 385 -5.56 2.72 5.33
CA GLY A 385 -5.68 3.76 6.34
C GLY A 385 -6.57 4.93 5.89
N GLU A 386 -6.40 5.41 4.65
CA GLU A 386 -7.21 6.49 4.06
C GLU A 386 -8.70 6.14 4.01
N PHE A 387 -9.03 4.89 3.66
CA PHE A 387 -10.41 4.41 3.71
C PHE A 387 -11.00 4.43 5.11
N TYR A 388 -10.21 4.16 6.15
CA TYR A 388 -10.73 4.24 7.50
C TYR A 388 -10.84 5.69 8.00
N VAL A 389 -9.98 6.60 7.56
CA VAL A 389 -10.15 8.05 7.77
C VAL A 389 -11.45 8.52 7.13
N ASN A 390 -11.74 8.12 5.89
CA ASN A 390 -13.04 8.40 5.27
C ASN A 390 -14.21 7.87 6.11
N ALA A 391 -14.12 6.64 6.62
CA ALA A 391 -15.16 6.10 7.51
C ALA A 391 -15.35 6.94 8.80
N ILE A 392 -14.26 7.49 9.36
CA ILE A 392 -14.32 8.41 10.51
C ILE A 392 -15.09 9.69 10.13
N HIS A 393 -14.76 10.31 8.98
CA HIS A 393 -15.47 11.49 8.49
C HIS A 393 -16.96 11.22 8.26
N VAL A 394 -17.29 10.04 7.74
CA VAL A 394 -18.67 9.61 7.54
C VAL A 394 -19.43 9.50 8.88
N MET A 395 -18.82 8.86 9.88
CA MET A 395 -19.39 8.74 11.23
C MET A 395 -19.56 10.11 11.89
N GLU A 396 -18.61 11.00 11.76
CA GLU A 396 -18.65 12.37 12.27
C GLU A 396 -19.79 13.16 11.62
N GLY A 397 -19.81 13.18 10.28
CA GLY A 397 -20.82 13.91 9.52
C GLY A 397 -22.24 13.43 9.80
N ALA A 398 -22.46 12.11 9.88
CA ALA A 398 -23.75 11.54 10.27
C ALA A 398 -24.15 11.94 11.70
N GLY A 399 -23.20 11.92 12.63
CA GLY A 399 -23.41 12.39 14.00
C GLY A 399 -23.77 13.87 14.09
N HIS A 400 -23.26 14.72 13.20
CA HIS A 400 -23.66 16.15 13.16
C HIS A 400 -25.11 16.33 12.72
N LEU A 401 -25.66 15.46 11.89
CA LEU A 401 -27.04 15.49 11.45
C LEU A 401 -28.04 14.94 12.48
N ASP A 402 -27.56 14.38 13.61
CA ASP A 402 -28.41 13.88 14.69
C ASP A 402 -29.15 15.02 15.41
N GLU A 403 -30.48 14.96 15.50
CA GLU A 403 -31.31 15.95 16.21
C GLU A 403 -31.93 15.36 17.50
N GLY A 404 -31.39 14.25 18.01
CA GLY A 404 -31.83 13.61 19.23
C GLY A 404 -33.14 12.85 19.10
N THR A 405 -33.69 12.72 17.90
CA THR A 405 -34.83 11.85 17.59
C THR A 405 -34.31 10.49 17.17
N CYS A 406 -34.78 9.43 17.81
CA CYS A 406 -34.42 8.07 17.38
C CYS A 406 -35.12 7.80 16.04
N PRO A 407 -34.39 7.66 14.96
CA PRO A 407 -34.97 7.66 13.64
C PRO A 407 -35.47 6.30 13.21
N ALA A 408 -36.34 6.33 12.21
CA ALA A 408 -36.66 5.16 11.43
C ALA A 408 -35.37 4.69 10.71
N ILE A 409 -35.11 3.42 10.78
CA ILE A 409 -34.06 2.72 10.03
C ILE A 409 -34.21 3.02 8.54
N LEU A 410 -33.12 3.07 7.78
CA LEU A 410 -33.13 3.31 6.34
C LEU A 410 -34.28 2.52 5.66
N PRO A 411 -35.23 3.19 5.00
CA PRO A 411 -36.31 2.47 4.35
C PRO A 411 -35.75 1.66 3.20
N GLN A 412 -36.05 0.38 3.17
CA GLN A 412 -35.70 -0.50 2.09
C GLN A 412 -36.91 -0.83 1.24
N SER A 413 -36.75 -0.74 -0.06
CA SER A 413 -37.70 -1.25 -1.04
C SER A 413 -37.13 -2.54 -1.63
N GLY A 414 -37.74 -3.67 -1.35
CA GLY A 414 -37.41 -4.97 -1.93
C GLY A 414 -37.66 -6.14 -0.99
N PRO A 415 -37.83 -7.37 -1.52
CA PRO A 415 -38.28 -8.52 -0.74
C PRO A 415 -37.28 -9.09 0.26
N ALA A 416 -36.03 -8.59 0.33
CA ALA A 416 -34.95 -9.23 1.06
C ALA A 416 -34.33 -8.41 2.22
N ALA A 417 -34.90 -7.26 2.57
CA ALA A 417 -34.21 -6.39 3.49
C ALA A 417 -34.85 -6.37 4.87
N ASP A 418 -34.29 -7.13 5.79
CA ASP A 418 -34.56 -7.00 7.21
C ASP A 418 -33.95 -5.68 7.73
N THR A 419 -34.77 -4.64 7.81
CA THR A 419 -34.37 -3.33 8.31
C THR A 419 -33.94 -3.37 9.77
N SER A 420 -34.35 -4.38 10.54
CA SER A 420 -33.93 -4.59 11.93
C SER A 420 -32.45 -4.97 12.06
N ALA A 421 -31.80 -5.44 10.98
CA ALA A 421 -30.39 -5.78 10.93
C ALA A 421 -29.48 -4.57 10.88
N PHE A 422 -29.95 -3.38 10.50
CA PHE A 422 -29.17 -2.14 10.50
C PHE A 422 -28.96 -1.65 11.93
N LYS A 423 -27.69 -1.40 12.28
CA LYS A 423 -27.33 -0.89 13.59
C LYS A 423 -27.05 0.60 13.51
N VAL A 424 -27.56 1.34 14.48
CA VAL A 424 -27.48 2.81 14.55
C VAL A 424 -26.77 3.23 15.83
N HIS A 425 -25.84 4.18 15.72
CA HIS A 425 -25.24 4.88 16.85
C HIS A 425 -25.08 6.36 16.51
N SER A 426 -25.63 7.24 17.34
CA SER A 426 -25.56 8.70 17.12
C SER A 426 -25.90 9.10 15.67
N ASN A 427 -27.03 8.61 15.15
CA ASN A 427 -27.50 8.80 13.78
C ASN A 427 -26.71 8.09 12.67
N TYR A 428 -25.49 7.61 12.92
CA TYR A 428 -24.74 6.83 11.95
C TYR A 428 -25.29 5.41 11.83
N VAL A 429 -25.45 4.95 10.58
CA VAL A 429 -25.98 3.61 10.24
C VAL A 429 -24.89 2.81 9.54
N ALA A 430 -24.47 1.70 10.13
CA ALA A 430 -23.63 0.71 9.49
C ALA A 430 -24.47 -0.28 8.67
N LEU A 431 -23.90 -0.79 7.58
CA LEU A 431 -24.54 -1.85 6.80
C LEU A 431 -24.63 -3.16 7.61
N PRO A 432 -25.70 -3.95 7.41
CA PRO A 432 -25.83 -5.26 8.03
C PRO A 432 -24.66 -6.18 7.69
N ALA A 433 -24.31 -7.07 8.62
CA ALA A 433 -23.23 -8.02 8.42
C ALA A 433 -23.40 -8.92 7.17
N SER A 434 -24.66 -9.29 6.85
CA SER A 434 -24.98 -10.05 5.65
C SER A 434 -24.68 -9.27 4.36
N GLU A 435 -25.01 -7.97 4.31
CA GLU A 435 -24.71 -7.12 3.16
C GLU A 435 -23.22 -6.82 3.04
N ALA A 436 -22.55 -6.53 4.17
CA ALA A 436 -21.11 -6.37 4.23
C ALA A 436 -20.38 -7.61 3.70
N PHE A 437 -20.83 -8.81 4.11
CA PHE A 437 -20.26 -10.08 3.63
C PHE A 437 -20.41 -10.27 2.12
N ARG A 438 -21.61 -9.98 1.59
CA ARG A 438 -21.88 -10.09 0.14
C ARG A 438 -21.02 -9.17 -0.72
N ILE A 439 -20.49 -8.08 -0.15
CA ILE A 439 -19.54 -7.18 -0.80
C ILE A 439 -18.11 -7.68 -0.58
N GLU A 440 -17.73 -7.95 0.67
CA GLU A 440 -16.35 -8.35 1.03
C GLU A 440 -15.93 -9.67 0.35
N TYR A 441 -16.85 -10.61 0.21
CA TYR A 441 -16.65 -11.94 -0.38
C TYR A 441 -17.40 -12.12 -1.70
N TRP A 442 -17.63 -11.03 -2.43
CA TRP A 442 -18.25 -11.12 -3.73
C TRP A 442 -17.33 -11.80 -4.75
N ALA A 443 -17.86 -12.82 -5.46
CA ALA A 443 -17.08 -13.58 -6.44
C ALA A 443 -16.49 -12.70 -7.55
N LEU A 444 -17.18 -11.62 -7.95
CA LEU A 444 -16.70 -10.66 -8.94
C LEU A 444 -15.52 -9.81 -8.43
N GLU A 445 -15.51 -9.43 -7.16
CA GLU A 445 -14.37 -8.74 -6.53
C GLU A 445 -13.18 -9.68 -6.39
N GLU A 446 -13.41 -10.92 -6.01
CA GLU A 446 -12.36 -11.96 -5.98
C GLU A 446 -11.75 -12.21 -7.35
N ALA A 447 -12.55 -12.19 -8.43
CA ALA A 447 -12.06 -12.30 -9.79
C ALA A 447 -11.10 -11.14 -10.18
N LYS A 448 -11.31 -9.93 -9.66
CA LYS A 448 -10.38 -8.79 -9.82
C LYS A 448 -9.03 -9.08 -9.14
N ILE A 449 -9.08 -9.62 -7.92
CA ILE A 449 -7.87 -10.00 -7.16
C ILE A 449 -7.08 -11.07 -7.90
N ARG A 450 -7.75 -12.09 -8.44
CA ARG A 450 -7.12 -13.20 -9.19
C ARG A 450 -6.51 -12.77 -10.53
N ARG A 451 -7.00 -11.70 -11.14
CA ARG A 451 -6.45 -11.13 -12.38
C ARG A 451 -5.18 -10.31 -12.16
N GLN A 452 -4.84 -9.98 -10.93
CA GLN A 452 -3.60 -9.27 -10.64
C GLN A 452 -2.39 -10.16 -10.97
N PRO A 453 -1.26 -9.57 -11.43
CA PRO A 453 -0.04 -10.33 -11.66
C PRO A 453 0.36 -11.14 -10.42
N ALA A 454 0.91 -12.32 -10.64
CA ALA A 454 1.42 -13.14 -9.55
C ALA A 454 2.43 -12.37 -8.70
N ALA A 455 2.38 -12.58 -7.39
CA ALA A 455 3.32 -11.96 -6.47
C ALA A 455 4.76 -12.34 -6.85
N LYS A 456 5.64 -11.34 -6.89
CA LYS A 456 7.08 -11.57 -7.12
C LYS A 456 7.70 -12.24 -5.90
N GLU A 457 8.90 -12.81 -6.06
CA GLU A 457 9.62 -13.59 -5.04
C GLU A 457 9.73 -12.90 -3.67
N LEU A 458 9.98 -11.59 -3.65
CA LEU A 458 10.16 -10.80 -2.44
C LEU A 458 8.98 -9.87 -2.12
N SER A 459 7.82 -10.08 -2.74
CA SER A 459 6.62 -9.27 -2.47
C SER A 459 6.26 -9.27 -0.98
N GLY A 460 5.97 -8.08 -0.44
CA GLY A 460 5.63 -7.87 0.98
C GLY A 460 6.81 -7.99 1.94
N ARG A 461 8.01 -8.33 1.48
CA ARG A 461 9.23 -8.38 2.31
C ARG A 461 9.91 -7.02 2.37
N ILE A 462 10.45 -6.70 3.52
CA ILE A 462 11.18 -5.46 3.82
C ILE A 462 12.67 -5.81 3.93
N VAL A 463 13.49 -5.21 3.06
CA VAL A 463 14.91 -5.47 2.93
C VAL A 463 15.70 -4.22 3.33
N LEU A 464 16.45 -4.29 4.41
CA LEU A 464 17.41 -3.25 4.82
C LEU A 464 18.78 -3.60 4.27
N VAL A 465 19.34 -2.76 3.38
CA VAL A 465 20.64 -2.94 2.76
C VAL A 465 21.61 -1.91 3.30
N VAL A 466 22.51 -2.33 4.16
CA VAL A 466 23.60 -1.51 4.73
C VAL A 466 24.80 -1.56 3.80
N GLY A 467 25.34 -0.37 3.49
CA GLY A 467 26.32 -0.21 2.40
C GLY A 467 25.65 -0.20 1.01
N GLY A 468 24.36 0.22 0.97
CA GLY A 468 23.54 0.16 -0.23
C GLY A 468 23.84 1.20 -1.30
N ALA A 469 24.70 2.18 -1.02
CA ALA A 469 24.95 3.29 -1.95
C ALA A 469 25.92 2.96 -3.11
N SER A 470 26.61 1.82 -3.09
CA SER A 470 27.59 1.47 -4.13
C SER A 470 27.83 -0.04 -4.26
N GLY A 471 28.54 -0.43 -5.31
CA GLY A 471 29.07 -1.79 -5.50
C GLY A 471 28.02 -2.89 -5.35
N ILE A 472 28.34 -3.89 -4.55
CA ILE A 472 27.46 -5.05 -4.29
C ILE A 472 26.13 -4.60 -3.67
N GLY A 473 26.18 -3.69 -2.69
CA GLY A 473 24.98 -3.19 -2.01
C GLY A 473 23.98 -2.52 -2.94
N ARG A 474 24.47 -1.67 -3.86
CA ARG A 474 23.65 -1.04 -4.90
C ARG A 474 22.93 -2.10 -5.76
N GLU A 475 23.65 -3.10 -6.23
CA GLU A 475 23.04 -4.14 -7.07
C GLU A 475 22.03 -4.98 -6.29
N VAL A 476 22.26 -5.23 -5.00
CA VAL A 476 21.28 -5.87 -4.12
C VAL A 476 20.01 -5.03 -4.03
N VAL A 477 20.12 -3.71 -3.83
CA VAL A 477 18.96 -2.79 -3.78
C VAL A 477 18.15 -2.87 -5.07
N LEU A 478 18.78 -2.74 -6.23
CA LEU A 478 18.09 -2.75 -7.52
C LEU A 478 17.42 -4.10 -7.80
N MET A 479 18.13 -5.19 -7.55
CA MET A 479 17.58 -6.54 -7.77
C MET A 479 16.46 -6.90 -6.78
N ALA A 480 16.57 -6.50 -5.51
CA ALA A 480 15.51 -6.70 -4.52
C ALA A 480 14.24 -5.92 -4.89
N ALA A 481 14.38 -4.66 -5.30
CA ALA A 481 13.30 -3.83 -5.80
C ALA A 481 12.61 -4.45 -7.03
N ALA A 482 13.39 -4.95 -8.00
CA ALA A 482 12.86 -5.64 -9.18
C ALA A 482 12.09 -6.92 -8.83
N ARG A 483 12.46 -7.60 -7.73
CA ARG A 483 11.79 -8.80 -7.20
C ARG A 483 10.60 -8.48 -6.28
N GLY A 484 10.21 -7.20 -6.13
CA GLY A 484 9.01 -6.76 -5.42
C GLY A 484 9.19 -6.49 -3.93
N ALA A 485 10.42 -6.39 -3.44
CA ALA A 485 10.69 -6.00 -2.07
C ALA A 485 10.43 -4.51 -1.81
N HIS A 486 10.14 -4.18 -0.54
CA HIS A 486 10.31 -2.83 -0.01
C HIS A 486 11.74 -2.70 0.47
N VAL A 487 12.48 -1.70 -0.02
CA VAL A 487 13.92 -1.63 0.21
C VAL A 487 14.30 -0.34 0.94
N VAL A 488 15.13 -0.48 1.96
CA VAL A 488 15.77 0.65 2.64
C VAL A 488 17.24 0.66 2.29
N VAL A 489 17.68 1.72 1.62
CA VAL A 489 19.07 1.96 1.24
C VAL A 489 19.75 2.67 2.40
N ALA A 490 20.51 1.95 3.22
CA ALA A 490 21.20 2.50 4.36
C ALA A 490 22.69 2.67 4.06
N ASP A 491 23.18 3.90 4.18
CA ASP A 491 24.59 4.19 3.95
C ASP A 491 25.04 5.38 4.80
N ARG A 492 26.34 5.51 5.01
CA ARG A 492 26.94 6.68 5.65
C ARG A 492 26.85 7.90 4.72
N GLU A 493 26.98 7.69 3.42
CA GLU A 493 26.93 8.70 2.37
C GLU A 493 25.47 8.87 1.89
N MET A 494 24.69 9.70 2.60
CA MET A 494 23.25 9.86 2.38
C MET A 494 22.88 10.30 0.95
N ASP A 495 23.69 11.20 0.33
CA ASP A 495 23.42 11.67 -1.04
C ASP A 495 23.56 10.53 -2.07
N ALA A 496 24.55 9.66 -1.89
CA ALA A 496 24.72 8.49 -2.75
C ALA A 496 23.60 7.46 -2.52
N ALA A 497 23.20 7.24 -1.28
CA ALA A 497 22.06 6.39 -0.94
C ALA A 497 20.76 6.91 -1.56
N GLY A 498 20.54 8.23 -1.53
CA GLY A 498 19.38 8.88 -2.15
C GLY A 498 19.32 8.67 -3.67
N LYS A 499 20.46 8.72 -4.36
CA LYS A 499 20.53 8.46 -5.81
C LYS A 499 20.14 7.02 -6.14
N VAL A 500 20.68 6.05 -5.38
CA VAL A 500 20.34 4.62 -5.58
C VAL A 500 18.87 4.36 -5.25
N ALA A 501 18.35 4.98 -4.19
CA ALA A 501 16.93 4.88 -3.87
C ALA A 501 16.04 5.43 -4.99
N ALA A 502 16.37 6.58 -5.59
CA ALA A 502 15.62 7.15 -6.71
C ALA A 502 15.67 6.23 -7.96
N GLU A 503 16.81 5.61 -8.25
CA GLU A 503 16.92 4.63 -9.32
C GLU A 503 16.04 3.41 -9.07
N ALA A 504 16.05 2.87 -7.86
CA ALA A 504 15.22 1.71 -7.46
C ALA A 504 13.73 2.05 -7.41
N GLN A 505 13.36 3.29 -7.07
CA GLN A 505 11.97 3.79 -7.16
C GLN A 505 11.45 3.78 -8.60
N GLY A 506 12.32 4.01 -9.59
CA GLY A 506 11.97 3.86 -11.01
C GLY A 506 11.58 2.43 -11.40
N ILE A 507 12.06 1.43 -10.65
CA ILE A 507 11.78 0.00 -10.87
C ILE A 507 10.53 -0.47 -10.10
N ALA A 508 10.41 -0.10 -8.82
CA ALA A 508 9.42 -0.68 -7.91
C ALA A 508 8.29 0.29 -7.50
N GLY A 509 8.40 1.56 -7.90
CA GLY A 509 7.50 2.62 -7.48
C GLY A 509 8.04 3.43 -6.29
N ARG A 510 7.58 4.67 -6.19
CA ARG A 510 8.09 5.67 -5.25
C ARG A 510 7.99 5.26 -3.78
N GLU A 511 6.91 4.58 -3.41
CA GLU A 511 6.65 4.19 -2.01
C GLU A 511 7.40 2.91 -1.61
N ALA A 512 7.98 2.18 -2.56
CA ALA A 512 8.64 0.91 -2.29
C ALA A 512 10.09 1.04 -1.83
N VAL A 513 10.74 2.22 -1.99
CA VAL A 513 12.15 2.39 -1.67
C VAL A 513 12.39 3.71 -0.96
N ILE A 514 13.14 3.68 0.14
CA ILE A 514 13.62 4.87 0.85
C ILE A 514 15.13 4.79 1.09
N ALA A 515 15.75 5.93 1.39
CA ALA A 515 17.12 6.00 1.87
C ALA A 515 17.18 6.44 3.33
N THR A 516 18.15 5.94 4.08
CA THR A 516 18.42 6.36 5.46
C THR A 516 19.92 6.45 5.72
N LYS A 517 20.31 7.35 6.61
CA LYS A 517 21.70 7.47 7.04
C LYS A 517 22.02 6.45 8.14
N ILE A 518 23.18 5.80 8.07
CA ILE A 518 23.66 4.89 9.10
C ILE A 518 25.19 4.98 9.26
N ASP A 519 25.66 5.07 10.50
CA ASP A 519 27.05 4.73 10.85
C ASP A 519 27.02 3.45 11.68
N ILE A 520 27.54 2.37 11.11
CA ILE A 520 27.47 1.04 11.73
C ILE A 520 28.37 0.88 12.95
N ARG A 521 29.25 1.86 13.25
CA ARG A 521 30.08 1.89 14.44
C ARG A 521 29.29 2.41 15.67
N ASP A 522 28.23 3.17 15.43
CA ASP A 522 27.40 3.78 16.46
C ASP A 522 26.06 3.04 16.61
N ARG A 523 25.88 2.41 17.77
CA ARG A 523 24.64 1.67 18.10
C ARG A 523 23.40 2.58 18.07
N THR A 524 23.56 3.87 18.38
CA THR A 524 22.46 4.84 18.31
C THR A 524 22.06 5.12 16.87
N ALA A 525 23.04 5.28 15.97
CA ALA A 525 22.77 5.45 14.53
C ALA A 525 22.16 4.18 13.91
N ILE A 526 22.59 2.99 14.36
CA ILE A 526 21.98 1.71 13.96
C ILE A 526 20.51 1.68 14.37
N ARG A 527 20.17 1.98 15.61
CA ARG A 527 18.78 2.03 16.10
C ARG A 527 17.94 3.02 15.31
N ALA A 528 18.46 4.23 15.06
CA ALA A 528 17.76 5.23 14.30
C ALA A 528 17.43 4.76 12.87
N ALA A 529 18.34 4.05 12.19
CA ALA A 529 18.09 3.49 10.86
C ALA A 529 17.06 2.33 10.88
N LEU A 530 17.09 1.52 11.92
CA LEU A 530 16.10 0.46 12.15
C LEU A 530 14.71 1.07 12.45
N ASP A 531 14.63 2.08 13.30
CA ASP A 531 13.39 2.80 13.61
C ASP A 531 12.80 3.50 12.37
N ALA A 532 13.65 4.10 11.52
CA ALA A 532 13.22 4.66 10.24
C ALA A 532 12.64 3.59 9.31
N THR A 533 13.21 2.38 9.30
CA THR A 533 12.70 1.25 8.52
C THR A 533 11.34 0.79 9.06
N ILE A 534 11.19 0.70 10.37
CA ILE A 534 9.91 0.35 11.02
C ILE A 534 8.85 1.41 10.72
N ALA A 535 9.18 2.68 10.86
CA ALA A 535 8.24 3.78 10.58
C ALA A 535 7.78 3.77 9.11
N ALA A 536 8.68 3.43 8.18
CA ALA A 536 8.35 3.37 6.76
C ALA A 536 7.46 2.18 6.40
N TYR A 537 7.75 0.98 6.93
CA TYR A 537 7.19 -0.27 6.43
C TYR A 537 6.63 -1.21 7.49
N GLY A 538 6.83 -0.90 8.75
CA GLY A 538 6.28 -1.68 9.87
C GLY A 538 7.18 -2.75 10.43
N GLY A 539 8.40 -2.92 9.92
CA GLY A 539 9.33 -3.94 10.42
C GLY A 539 10.47 -4.22 9.46
N ILE A 540 11.14 -5.35 9.61
CA ILE A 540 12.27 -5.79 8.78
C ILE A 540 12.18 -7.30 8.58
N ASP A 541 12.30 -7.79 7.34
CA ASP A 541 12.35 -9.23 7.05
C ASP A 541 13.77 -9.71 6.75
N ILE A 542 14.55 -8.87 6.10
CA ILE A 542 15.88 -9.21 5.60
C ILE A 542 16.85 -8.06 5.92
N LEU A 543 17.92 -8.38 6.63
CA LEU A 543 19.05 -7.48 6.87
C LEU A 543 20.24 -7.95 6.05
N ILE A 544 20.77 -7.07 5.20
CA ILE A 544 21.97 -7.33 4.38
C ILE A 544 23.04 -6.30 4.71
N ASN A 545 24.24 -6.75 5.07
CA ASN A 545 25.37 -5.86 5.28
C ASN A 545 26.48 -6.12 4.27
N THR A 546 26.72 -5.12 3.43
CA THR A 546 27.82 -5.09 2.45
C THR A 546 28.89 -4.04 2.80
N ALA A 547 28.68 -3.24 3.82
CA ALA A 547 29.63 -2.24 4.27
C ALA A 547 30.89 -2.90 4.84
N ALA A 548 32.05 -2.45 4.40
CA ALA A 548 33.33 -2.94 4.87
C ALA A 548 34.44 -1.91 4.65
N LEU A 549 35.52 -2.04 5.40
CA LEU A 549 36.73 -1.27 5.25
C LEU A 549 37.88 -2.19 4.80
N PHE A 550 38.59 -1.77 3.73
CA PHE A 550 39.85 -2.36 3.30
C PHE A 550 40.91 -1.26 3.19
N PRO A 551 41.71 -1.01 4.25
CA PRO A 551 42.66 0.09 4.27
C PRO A 551 43.73 -0.13 3.22
N SER A 552 44.27 0.97 2.68
CA SER A 552 45.44 0.94 1.83
C SER A 552 46.73 0.88 2.69
N SER A 553 47.60 -0.03 2.34
CA SER A 553 48.89 -0.20 3.00
C SER A 553 50.01 -0.25 1.93
N PRO A 554 50.45 0.92 1.40
CA PRO A 554 51.38 0.99 0.29
C PRO A 554 52.71 0.29 0.58
N ASP A 555 53.18 0.43 1.83
CA ASP A 555 54.45 -0.13 2.28
C ASP A 555 54.34 -1.57 2.83
N GLY A 556 53.14 -2.15 2.77
CA GLY A 556 52.84 -3.47 3.34
C GLY A 556 52.86 -3.51 4.87
N VAL A 557 52.71 -2.36 5.56
CA VAL A 557 52.66 -2.22 7.01
C VAL A 557 51.31 -1.73 7.42
N ILE A 558 50.66 -2.44 8.33
CA ILE A 558 49.34 -2.06 8.93
C ILE A 558 49.64 -1.32 10.22
N SER A 559 49.15 -0.08 10.35
CA SER A 559 49.21 0.68 11.61
C SER A 559 48.15 0.18 12.63
N ASP A 560 48.39 0.44 13.91
CA ASP A 560 47.44 0.12 14.98
C ASP A 560 46.06 0.75 14.73
N ALA A 561 46.01 1.97 14.21
CA ALA A 561 44.79 2.65 13.85
C ALA A 561 44.02 1.97 12.70
N GLN A 562 44.73 1.51 11.67
CA GLN A 562 44.16 0.74 10.56
C GLN A 562 43.65 -0.62 11.06
N TRP A 563 44.42 -1.30 11.91
CA TRP A 563 44.01 -2.55 12.53
C TRP A 563 42.71 -2.37 13.31
N GLY A 564 42.68 -1.43 14.28
CA GLY A 564 41.53 -1.17 15.12
C GLY A 564 40.28 -0.80 14.32
N SER A 565 40.39 0.16 13.38
CA SER A 565 39.23 0.59 12.57
C SER A 565 38.74 -0.51 11.63
N THR A 566 39.62 -1.40 11.14
CA THR A 566 39.18 -2.53 10.30
C THR A 566 38.39 -3.54 11.09
N LEU A 567 38.82 -3.89 12.32
CA LEU A 567 38.06 -4.80 13.19
C LEU A 567 36.76 -4.16 13.67
N GLU A 568 36.76 -2.88 14.01
CA GLU A 568 35.56 -2.15 14.40
C GLU A 568 34.47 -2.21 13.33
N ILE A 569 34.82 -1.83 12.09
CA ILE A 569 33.85 -1.78 10.98
C ILE A 569 33.50 -3.17 10.47
N ASN A 570 34.48 -4.05 10.26
CA ASN A 570 34.23 -5.31 9.58
C ASN A 570 33.67 -6.40 10.54
N VAL A 571 34.00 -6.35 11.83
CA VAL A 571 33.61 -7.39 12.79
C VAL A 571 32.59 -6.86 13.80
N THR A 572 32.98 -5.87 14.62
CA THR A 572 32.13 -5.37 15.71
C THR A 572 30.82 -4.82 15.19
N ALA A 573 30.84 -4.03 14.11
CA ALA A 573 29.63 -3.46 13.53
C ALA A 573 28.64 -4.52 12.99
N ASN A 574 29.12 -5.64 12.44
CA ASN A 574 28.26 -6.75 12.04
C ASN A 574 27.52 -7.37 13.23
N TYR A 575 28.22 -7.52 14.38
CA TYR A 575 27.60 -7.99 15.62
C TYR A 575 26.57 -6.97 16.13
N LEU A 576 26.89 -5.67 16.17
CA LEU A 576 25.97 -4.63 16.64
C LEU A 576 24.70 -4.56 15.78
N LEU A 577 24.83 -4.65 14.46
CA LEU A 577 23.70 -4.69 13.52
C LEU A 577 22.79 -5.91 13.79
N ALA A 578 23.37 -7.09 13.92
CA ALA A 578 22.63 -8.31 14.18
C ALA A 578 21.92 -8.29 15.55
N ASP A 579 22.60 -7.81 16.60
CA ASP A 579 22.06 -7.70 17.95
C ASP A 579 20.87 -6.72 18.06
N GLU A 580 20.95 -5.57 17.39
CA GLU A 580 19.84 -4.62 17.38
C GLU A 580 18.67 -5.10 16.49
N ALA A 581 18.97 -5.71 15.33
CA ALA A 581 17.92 -6.26 14.46
C ALA A 581 17.20 -7.46 15.10
N ALA A 582 17.90 -8.29 15.87
CA ALA A 582 17.31 -9.44 16.57
C ALA A 582 16.13 -9.06 17.47
N LYS A 583 16.19 -7.90 18.13
CA LYS A 583 15.11 -7.38 19.00
C LYS A 583 13.83 -7.11 18.19
N ILE A 584 13.98 -6.65 16.95
CA ILE A 584 12.85 -6.40 16.05
C ILE A 584 12.31 -7.72 15.52
N PHE A 585 13.19 -8.65 15.14
CA PHE A 585 12.82 -9.98 14.66
C PHE A 585 12.04 -10.77 15.72
N ASP A 586 12.47 -10.68 16.98
CA ASP A 586 11.76 -11.28 18.11
C ASP A 586 10.38 -10.66 18.32
N ALA A 587 10.28 -9.34 18.26
CA ALA A 587 9.00 -8.64 18.38
C ALA A 587 8.02 -9.01 17.24
N GLN A 588 8.52 -9.21 16.02
CA GLN A 588 7.71 -9.64 14.87
C GLN A 588 7.25 -11.09 14.98
N GLY A 589 8.08 -11.99 15.52
CA GLY A 589 7.77 -13.40 15.69
C GLY A 589 7.57 -14.18 14.37
N ILE A 590 8.10 -13.67 13.25
CA ILE A 590 8.03 -14.29 11.92
C ILE A 590 9.44 -14.62 11.41
N GLU A 591 9.55 -15.53 10.45
CA GLU A 591 10.82 -15.91 9.84
C GLU A 591 11.51 -14.71 9.18
N THR A 592 12.80 -14.54 9.45
CA THR A 592 13.64 -13.44 8.97
C THR A 592 15.02 -13.95 8.53
N SER A 593 15.83 -13.09 7.92
CA SER A 593 17.15 -13.46 7.42
C SER A 593 18.18 -12.35 7.56
N ILE A 594 19.41 -12.74 7.88
CA ILE A 594 20.60 -11.88 7.85
C ILE A 594 21.59 -12.44 6.83
N VAL A 595 22.13 -11.58 5.97
CA VAL A 595 23.23 -11.94 5.06
C VAL A 595 24.39 -10.98 5.24
N LEU A 596 25.54 -11.51 5.61
CA LEU A 596 26.78 -10.76 5.84
C LEU A 596 27.79 -11.03 4.70
N THR A 597 28.68 -10.07 4.47
CA THR A 597 29.70 -10.15 3.41
C THR A 597 31.07 -10.47 4.00
N SER A 598 31.52 -11.71 3.82
CA SER A 598 32.89 -12.14 4.08
C SER A 598 33.79 -11.83 2.87
N SER A 599 34.79 -12.65 2.59
CA SER A 599 35.71 -12.55 1.45
C SER A 599 36.47 -13.85 1.26
N ALA A 600 36.94 -14.15 0.06
CA ALA A 600 37.94 -15.17 -0.18
C ALA A 600 39.24 -14.94 0.65
N ASN A 601 39.51 -13.70 1.02
CA ASN A 601 40.60 -13.35 1.91
C ASN A 601 40.42 -13.87 3.35
N ALA A 602 39.28 -14.36 3.73
CA ALA A 602 39.09 -15.05 5.01
C ALA A 602 39.97 -16.32 5.11
N VAL A 603 40.40 -16.84 3.97
CA VAL A 603 41.16 -18.11 3.85
C VAL A 603 42.41 -17.95 3.01
N VAL A 604 42.53 -16.89 2.19
CA VAL A 604 43.71 -16.60 1.35
C VAL A 604 44.49 -15.43 1.98
N ALA A 605 45.57 -15.73 2.67
CA ALA A 605 46.41 -14.72 3.30
C ALA A 605 47.26 -13.93 2.30
N LYS A 606 47.35 -12.62 2.52
CA LYS A 606 48.22 -11.70 1.71
C LYS A 606 48.99 -10.75 2.60
N ARG A 607 50.28 -10.53 2.24
CA ARG A 607 51.09 -9.54 2.90
C ARG A 607 50.51 -8.13 2.71
N GLY A 608 50.40 -7.37 3.81
CA GLY A 608 49.87 -6.01 3.82
C GLY A 608 48.35 -5.92 3.81
N SER A 609 47.67 -7.02 4.05
CA SER A 609 46.20 -7.07 4.22
C SER A 609 45.76 -7.80 5.50
N GLU A 610 46.68 -7.98 6.45
CA GLU A 610 46.51 -8.80 7.65
C GLU A 610 45.23 -8.41 8.44
N ALA A 611 45.03 -7.10 8.64
CA ALA A 611 43.81 -6.62 9.37
C ALA A 611 42.52 -7.01 8.64
N TYR A 612 42.50 -6.85 7.31
CA TYR A 612 41.33 -7.20 6.49
C TYR A 612 41.09 -8.71 6.50
N ASP A 613 42.12 -9.50 6.21
CA ASP A 613 42.06 -10.94 6.08
C ASP A 613 41.56 -11.58 7.41
N VAL A 614 42.14 -11.17 8.55
CA VAL A 614 41.71 -11.59 9.88
C VAL A 614 40.29 -11.16 10.16
N SER A 615 39.89 -9.91 9.81
CA SER A 615 38.53 -9.44 10.01
C SER A 615 37.51 -10.28 9.23
N LYS A 616 37.82 -10.69 8.01
CA LYS A 616 36.92 -11.50 7.17
C LYS A 616 36.86 -12.96 7.63
N ALA A 617 37.95 -13.51 8.17
CA ALA A 617 37.92 -14.80 8.86
C ALA A 617 37.01 -14.76 10.09
N ALA A 618 37.10 -13.69 10.89
CA ALA A 618 36.22 -13.47 12.03
C ALA A 618 34.75 -13.35 11.62
N VAL A 619 34.42 -12.63 10.54
CA VAL A 619 33.03 -12.55 10.00
C VAL A 619 32.53 -13.93 9.58
N SER A 620 33.37 -14.75 8.94
CA SER A 620 32.99 -16.12 8.53
C SER A 620 32.63 -17.00 9.75
N HIS A 621 33.28 -16.81 10.87
CA HIS A 621 32.93 -17.49 12.11
C HIS A 621 31.69 -16.87 12.78
N LEU A 622 31.61 -15.55 12.82
CA LEU A 622 30.47 -14.80 13.38
C LEU A 622 29.14 -15.20 12.74
N ILE A 623 29.11 -15.48 11.43
CA ILE A 623 27.93 -15.99 10.73
C ILE A 623 27.41 -17.29 11.36
N ARG A 624 28.31 -18.21 11.73
CA ARG A 624 27.96 -19.46 12.39
C ARG A 624 27.42 -19.25 13.81
N GLU A 625 28.10 -18.39 14.59
CA GLU A 625 27.70 -18.04 15.96
C GLU A 625 26.30 -17.38 15.99
N LEU A 626 26.06 -16.41 15.07
CA LEU A 626 24.77 -15.76 14.95
C LEU A 626 23.69 -16.72 14.47
N ALA A 627 24.00 -17.65 13.56
CA ALA A 627 23.05 -18.67 13.11
C ALA A 627 22.59 -19.59 14.26
N VAL A 628 23.52 -19.97 15.15
CA VAL A 628 23.20 -20.76 16.36
C VAL A 628 22.37 -19.93 17.34
N THR A 629 22.80 -18.69 17.60
CA THR A 629 22.20 -17.81 18.62
C THR A 629 20.78 -17.37 18.25
N LEU A 630 20.52 -17.08 16.98
CA LEU A 630 19.25 -16.49 16.51
C LEU A 630 18.26 -17.52 15.93
N SER A 631 18.67 -18.80 15.86
CA SER A 631 17.80 -19.89 15.42
C SER A 631 16.63 -20.12 16.41
N PRO A 632 15.47 -20.63 15.98
CA PRO A 632 15.11 -21.02 14.60
C PRO A 632 14.49 -19.89 13.76
N ARG A 633 14.28 -18.71 14.30
CA ARG A 633 13.53 -17.61 13.62
C ARG A 633 14.35 -16.87 12.59
N VAL A 634 15.67 -16.76 12.81
CA VAL A 634 16.54 -15.99 11.92
C VAL A 634 17.53 -16.93 11.24
N ARG A 635 17.52 -16.93 9.92
CA ARG A 635 18.59 -17.57 9.15
C ARG A 635 19.74 -16.58 8.97
N VAL A 636 20.94 -16.98 9.29
CA VAL A 636 22.13 -16.15 9.13
C VAL A 636 23.10 -16.83 8.19
N ASN A 637 23.39 -16.20 7.08
CA ASN A 637 24.30 -16.70 6.05
C ASN A 637 25.24 -15.60 5.55
N GLY A 638 26.14 -15.96 4.66
CA GLY A 638 27.02 -14.98 4.05
C GLY A 638 27.48 -15.38 2.67
N ILE A 639 28.14 -14.44 2.02
CA ILE A 639 28.87 -14.67 0.79
C ILE A 639 30.36 -14.45 1.02
N SER A 640 31.18 -15.14 0.21
CA SER A 640 32.64 -15.02 0.21
C SER A 640 33.11 -14.63 -1.19
N PRO A 641 33.06 -13.31 -1.58
CA PRO A 641 33.51 -12.87 -2.87
C PRO A 641 35.05 -12.91 -2.98
N ALA A 642 35.58 -13.18 -4.17
CA ALA A 642 36.92 -12.82 -4.50
C ALA A 642 37.00 -11.32 -4.89
N THR A 643 37.89 -10.93 -5.82
CA THR A 643 38.10 -9.50 -6.12
C THR A 643 36.99 -8.94 -7.02
N VAL A 644 36.10 -8.11 -6.45
CA VAL A 644 35.08 -7.36 -7.18
C VAL A 644 35.56 -5.92 -7.35
N VAL A 645 35.96 -5.56 -8.56
CA VAL A 645 36.54 -4.24 -8.86
C VAL A 645 35.49 -3.24 -9.32
N LYS A 646 34.61 -3.66 -10.22
CA LYS A 646 33.61 -2.83 -10.88
C LYS A 646 32.62 -2.24 -9.86
N GLY A 647 32.34 -0.94 -9.98
CA GLY A 647 31.37 -0.25 -9.12
C GLY A 647 31.77 -0.14 -7.63
N SER A 648 32.91 -0.66 -7.22
CA SER A 648 33.36 -0.67 -5.83
C SER A 648 34.10 0.62 -5.45
N THR A 649 33.70 1.25 -4.35
CA THR A 649 34.43 2.40 -3.76
C THR A 649 35.78 2.01 -3.15
N MET A 650 36.03 0.71 -2.93
CA MET A 650 37.30 0.19 -2.47
C MET A 650 38.42 0.26 -3.52
N PHE A 651 38.04 0.51 -4.78
CA PHE A 651 38.99 0.64 -5.93
C PHE A 651 38.88 2.04 -6.55
N PRO A 652 39.29 3.12 -5.82
CA PRO A 652 39.43 4.46 -6.42
C PRO A 652 40.51 4.46 -7.49
N ARG A 653 40.42 5.43 -8.41
CA ARG A 653 41.32 5.53 -9.59
C ARG A 653 42.82 5.31 -9.28
N ASP A 654 43.33 5.98 -8.25
CA ASP A 654 44.75 5.90 -7.87
C ASP A 654 45.12 4.49 -7.41
N ARG A 655 44.29 3.82 -6.67
CA ARG A 655 44.49 2.44 -6.23
C ARG A 655 44.45 1.45 -7.41
N VAL A 656 43.55 1.68 -8.37
CA VAL A 656 43.51 0.87 -9.61
C VAL A 656 44.78 1.03 -10.40
N LYS A 657 45.25 2.27 -10.65
CA LYS A 657 46.51 2.56 -11.34
C LYS A 657 47.72 1.95 -10.62
N ALA A 658 47.81 2.12 -9.30
CA ALA A 658 48.88 1.50 -8.52
C ALA A 658 48.83 -0.03 -8.62
N SER A 659 47.67 -0.65 -8.66
CA SER A 659 47.53 -2.09 -8.84
C SER A 659 47.96 -2.53 -10.25
N LEU A 660 47.53 -1.84 -11.30
CA LEU A 660 47.92 -2.11 -12.68
C LEU A 660 49.44 -2.00 -12.86
N ALA A 661 50.05 -0.95 -12.32
CA ALA A 661 51.49 -0.75 -12.34
C ALA A 661 52.23 -1.88 -11.58
N LYS A 662 51.75 -2.25 -10.38
CA LYS A 662 52.30 -3.36 -9.58
C LYS A 662 52.33 -4.68 -10.35
N TYR A 663 51.25 -4.95 -11.09
CA TYR A 663 51.14 -6.17 -11.89
C TYR A 663 51.71 -6.04 -13.32
N LYS A 664 52.33 -4.91 -13.64
CA LYS A 664 52.94 -4.63 -14.96
C LYS A 664 51.93 -4.74 -16.12
N ILE A 665 50.66 -4.32 -15.86
CA ILE A 665 49.62 -4.26 -16.88
C ILE A 665 49.70 -2.90 -17.55
N PRO A 666 49.87 -2.84 -18.90
CA PRO A 666 49.88 -1.57 -19.62
C PRO A 666 48.52 -0.90 -19.54
N PHE A 667 48.47 0.41 -19.29
CA PHE A 667 47.26 1.20 -19.31
C PHE A 667 47.54 2.63 -19.80
N ASP A 668 46.48 3.29 -20.32
CA ASP A 668 46.54 4.70 -20.70
C ASP A 668 46.10 5.54 -19.50
N ASP A 669 46.92 6.54 -19.14
CA ASP A 669 46.59 7.46 -18.05
C ASP A 669 45.36 8.32 -18.32
N SER A 670 44.95 8.49 -19.58
CA SER A 670 43.75 9.20 -19.99
C SER A 670 42.50 8.33 -19.99
N ALA A 671 42.62 7.00 -19.84
CA ALA A 671 41.51 6.07 -19.82
C ALA A 671 40.52 6.41 -18.69
N SER A 672 39.22 6.17 -18.93
CA SER A 672 38.17 6.34 -17.94
C SER A 672 38.34 5.41 -16.74
N ASP A 673 37.75 5.76 -15.62
CA ASP A 673 37.75 4.92 -14.41
C ASP A 673 37.18 3.51 -14.65
N ASP A 674 36.18 3.38 -15.51
CA ASP A 674 35.58 2.09 -15.83
C ASP A 674 36.46 1.23 -16.73
N GLU A 675 37.18 1.85 -17.66
CA GLU A 675 38.17 1.14 -18.48
C GLU A 675 39.33 0.60 -17.61
N LEU A 676 39.87 1.43 -16.73
CA LEU A 676 40.94 1.01 -15.80
C LEU A 676 40.48 -0.10 -14.87
N ARG A 677 39.26 0.00 -14.32
CA ARG A 677 38.65 -1.05 -13.47
C ARG A 677 38.41 -2.33 -14.26
N THR A 678 37.98 -2.23 -15.51
CA THR A 678 37.79 -3.39 -16.40
C THR A 678 39.11 -4.13 -16.65
N LEU A 679 40.20 -3.42 -16.95
CA LEU A 679 41.52 -4.02 -17.11
C LEU A 679 41.97 -4.78 -15.85
N LEU A 680 41.78 -4.15 -14.68
CA LEU A 680 42.15 -4.78 -13.41
C LEU A 680 41.26 -5.99 -13.09
N ALA A 681 39.96 -5.92 -13.38
CA ALA A 681 39.02 -7.03 -13.19
C ALA A 681 39.37 -8.22 -14.08
N GLN A 682 39.72 -7.98 -15.36
CA GLN A 682 40.17 -9.02 -16.29
C GLN A 682 41.43 -9.71 -15.81
N PHE A 683 42.39 -8.96 -15.27
CA PHE A 683 43.62 -9.54 -14.69
C PHE A 683 43.28 -10.51 -13.53
N TYR A 684 42.38 -10.09 -12.60
CA TYR A 684 42.01 -10.97 -11.51
C TYR A 684 41.21 -12.19 -11.99
N ALA A 685 40.42 -12.06 -13.05
CA ALA A 685 39.66 -13.15 -13.65
C ALA A 685 40.58 -14.31 -14.13
N GLN A 686 41.78 -14.01 -14.65
CA GLN A 686 42.74 -15.04 -15.10
C GLN A 686 43.22 -15.96 -13.97
N ARG A 687 43.00 -15.61 -12.70
CA ARG A 687 43.36 -16.40 -11.52
C ARG A 687 42.24 -17.33 -11.08
N THR A 688 41.09 -17.30 -11.74
CA THR A 688 39.91 -18.09 -11.42
C THR A 688 39.63 -19.13 -12.52
N LEU A 689 38.95 -20.20 -12.19
CA LEU A 689 38.63 -21.28 -13.15
C LEU A 689 37.64 -20.85 -14.23
N THR A 690 36.76 -19.88 -13.92
CA THR A 690 35.78 -19.36 -14.88
C THR A 690 36.40 -18.38 -15.88
N HIS A 691 37.56 -17.82 -15.58
CA HIS A 691 38.20 -16.72 -16.33
C HIS A 691 37.27 -15.53 -16.61
N GLN A 692 36.21 -15.35 -15.80
CA GLN A 692 35.28 -14.25 -15.91
C GLN A 692 35.48 -13.28 -14.75
N PRO A 693 35.45 -11.95 -15.00
CA PRO A 693 35.41 -10.95 -13.94
C PRO A 693 34.17 -11.14 -13.08
N ILE A 694 34.31 -11.05 -11.76
CA ILE A 694 33.17 -11.09 -10.85
C ILE A 694 32.49 -9.72 -10.84
N ASP A 695 31.22 -9.71 -11.26
CA ASP A 695 30.40 -8.49 -11.26
C ASP A 695 29.67 -8.37 -9.90
N PRO A 696 29.40 -7.15 -9.39
CA PRO A 696 28.54 -6.94 -8.22
C PRO A 696 27.19 -7.67 -8.29
N LYS A 697 26.64 -7.87 -9.49
CA LYS A 697 25.40 -8.61 -9.72
C LYS A 697 25.48 -10.09 -9.34
N ASP A 698 26.64 -10.71 -9.55
CA ASP A 698 26.88 -12.12 -9.18
C ASP A 698 26.79 -12.28 -7.67
N CYS A 699 27.39 -11.34 -6.94
CA CYS A 699 27.30 -11.28 -5.48
C CYS A 699 25.87 -10.99 -5.00
N ALA A 700 25.18 -10.03 -5.64
CA ALA A 700 23.81 -9.68 -5.30
C ALA A 700 22.84 -10.86 -5.52
N ALA A 701 23.02 -11.64 -6.58
CA ALA A 701 22.22 -12.83 -6.85
C ALA A 701 22.40 -13.89 -5.75
N ALA A 702 23.62 -14.16 -5.32
CA ALA A 702 23.92 -15.09 -4.23
C ALA A 702 23.35 -14.59 -2.87
N ILE A 703 23.49 -13.30 -2.58
CA ILE A 703 22.90 -12.68 -1.38
C ILE A 703 21.38 -12.88 -1.37
N LEU A 704 20.69 -12.54 -2.45
CA LEU A 704 19.23 -12.62 -2.50
C LEU A 704 18.73 -14.06 -2.52
N PHE A 705 19.47 -15.01 -3.07
CA PHE A 705 19.17 -16.45 -2.92
C PHE A 705 19.19 -16.87 -1.45
N LEU A 706 20.24 -16.52 -0.71
CA LEU A 706 20.37 -16.84 0.73
C LEU A 706 19.34 -16.11 1.58
N ALA A 707 19.05 -14.86 1.24
CA ALA A 707 18.11 -14.00 1.99
C ALA A 707 16.64 -14.41 1.76
N GLY A 708 16.33 -14.83 0.55
CA GLY A 708 14.97 -15.06 0.07
C GLY A 708 14.37 -16.41 0.48
N PRO A 709 13.15 -16.69 -0.03
CA PRO A 709 12.42 -17.93 0.29
C PRO A 709 12.97 -19.16 -0.42
N LEU A 710 13.92 -19.01 -1.35
CA LEU A 710 14.49 -20.15 -2.09
C LEU A 710 15.49 -20.98 -1.29
N ALA A 711 15.98 -20.47 -0.15
CA ALA A 711 16.93 -21.15 0.73
C ALA A 711 16.41 -21.32 2.16
N PRO A 712 15.19 -21.86 2.39
CA PRO A 712 14.54 -21.86 3.70
C PRO A 712 15.27 -22.71 4.75
N CYS A 713 15.99 -23.72 4.33
CA CYS A 713 16.72 -24.65 5.21
C CYS A 713 18.23 -24.38 5.24
N THR A 714 18.70 -23.18 4.76
CA THR A 714 20.12 -22.84 4.75
C THR A 714 20.40 -21.77 5.79
N THR A 715 21.24 -22.08 6.78
CA THR A 715 21.72 -21.15 7.82
C THR A 715 23.12 -21.54 8.28
N GLY A 716 23.94 -20.58 8.69
CA GLY A 716 25.31 -20.80 9.15
C GLY A 716 26.34 -21.02 8.02
N HIS A 717 25.96 -20.78 6.76
CA HIS A 717 26.78 -21.10 5.59
C HIS A 717 27.26 -19.86 4.84
N LEU A 718 28.36 -20.06 4.11
CA LEU A 718 28.91 -19.07 3.18
C LEU A 718 28.86 -19.64 1.76
N ILE A 719 28.40 -18.85 0.80
CA ILE A 719 28.48 -19.16 -0.63
C ILE A 719 29.69 -18.42 -1.21
N PRO A 720 30.70 -19.14 -1.79
CA PRO A 720 31.77 -18.53 -2.54
C PRO A 720 31.22 -17.88 -3.82
N VAL A 721 31.62 -16.62 -4.06
CA VAL A 721 31.39 -15.92 -5.33
C VAL A 721 32.78 -15.50 -5.83
N ASP A 722 33.58 -16.48 -6.24
CA ASP A 722 35.03 -16.34 -6.43
C ASP A 722 35.50 -16.83 -7.81
N GLY A 723 34.57 -17.27 -8.67
CA GLY A 723 34.87 -17.78 -9.99
C GLY A 723 35.74 -19.08 -9.98
N GLY A 724 35.79 -19.77 -8.83
CA GLY A 724 36.68 -20.92 -8.64
C GLY A 724 38.12 -20.52 -8.37
N LEU A 725 38.35 -19.61 -7.40
CA LEU A 725 39.69 -19.26 -6.94
C LEU A 725 40.30 -20.44 -6.16
N THR A 726 41.20 -21.19 -6.78
CA THR A 726 41.71 -22.44 -6.22
C THR A 726 42.43 -22.29 -4.88
N GLU A 727 43.12 -21.16 -4.67
CA GLU A 727 43.76 -20.84 -3.38
C GLU A 727 42.76 -20.69 -2.24
N ALA A 728 41.43 -20.47 -2.53
CA ALA A 728 40.37 -20.35 -1.56
C ALA A 728 39.65 -21.69 -1.27
N TYR A 729 40.07 -22.81 -1.85
CA TYR A 729 39.47 -24.15 -1.59
C TYR A 729 39.91 -24.69 -0.24
N LEU A 730 39.54 -24.00 0.84
CA LEU A 730 39.80 -24.46 2.20
C LEU A 730 38.59 -25.22 2.74
N ARG A 731 38.89 -26.24 3.52
CA ARG A 731 37.95 -27.21 4.07
C ARG A 731 37.92 -27.23 5.58
#